data_56c2482812bdeaeeca07b31ce7251f5f
#
_entry.id   56c2482812bdeaeeca07b31ce7251f5f
#
_cell.length_a   1.000
_cell.length_b   1.000
_cell.length_c   1.000
_cell.angle_alpha   90.00
_cell.angle_beta   90.00
_cell.angle_gamma   90.00
#
_symmetry.space_group_name_H-M   'P 1'
#
loop_
_entity.id
_entity.type
_entity.pdbx_description
1 polymer ?
#
loop_
_entity_poly.entity_id
_entity_poly.type
_entity_poly.pdbx_seq_one_letter_code
_entity_poly.pdbx_strand_id
1 'polypeptide(L)'
;MLSESFRLPALTRSIATLIVFTIFTASAAPVPNGLPQPPRKSELVDAWLAYRKRDPVIAEQYGHLPITVVALGHSSLQESAQAEAVRGLDAMLGGPAKPQSSIARKPSVILGTISEIPTVVPQLKIPAGIPEDGFWLKSTTVTGFPALIVAGSTDRGVLYGTFALLRKIAMGDSLAGLDETQSPYAPVRWVNEWDNLDGSIERGYGGRSTFFEGGAVRQDLSRVREYARLLASVGINGCAINNVNADPKIPSSDFIPQLARIAAIFREYGIQLGVSVNFASPKAVGGLDTFDPLDPKVIDWWANKADEIYAAIPDFGGFVLKADSEDRPGPATYHRTAVEGANSLARALKPHGGILFYRGFVYDHHLDWHDLKADRARAAYDIFHKLDGQFDSNVILQIKNGPIDFQVREPASPLFGGLTKTNQAIEMQITQEYLGQGRHLVFLPPMWKETLDFDMHANGPDTPVKAIVAGKVFPGTRGGFVGVSNVGLDSTWLGSYLSTANLYGFGRLAWDPNLSARQIAEEWARLTFGNDPAVVNTIVELQTSSWKMYEDYTGPLSAGTLTAIAGDHYEPSVESSERNGWGQWHRADATGIGMDRTVATGTGYIGQYQPAVAEMFESLATCPDALLLFFHHVPYTFVLHSGKTVIQHIYDSHYDGAARAEQNVDRWKTLDGKVEADLYTAILGRLEYQAGAAELWRDAICNWFFKTSGIPDAQGRVGNHPGRVSATGMTLAGYKAIDVTPWEDASNGKAVACEAAGTPCTATWKFDGKPGLYSVDVRYFDQNDGVASFEFIVNGKKLDAWQASDDLPTKEINGTSSTRRRISGVTLKPGDTIRIVGTPNGGDQAALDYIEFLPAR
;
A
#
# COMPACT_ATOMS: atom_id res chain seq x y z
N MET A 1 17.72 -50.81 -59.56
CA MET A 1 18.77 -50.52 -60.57
C MET A 1 19.45 -49.23 -60.14
N LEU A 2 20.74 -49.36 -59.78
CA LEU A 2 21.82 -48.36 -59.87
C LEU A 2 21.53 -47.02 -59.18
N SER A 3 22.08 -46.77 -57.95
CA SER A 3 23.50 -46.50 -57.53
C SER A 3 24.07 -45.28 -58.25
N GLU A 4 24.32 -44.26 -57.54
CA GLU A 4 25.68 -43.73 -57.35
C GLU A 4 25.76 -42.64 -56.31
N SER A 5 26.68 -42.89 -55.45
CA SER A 5 27.22 -42.15 -54.36
C SER A 5 28.04 -40.96 -54.81
N PHE A 6 28.05 -39.85 -54.04
CA PHE A 6 29.21 -38.99 -53.91
C PHE A 6 29.43 -38.60 -52.48
N ARG A 7 30.66 -38.84 -52.01
CA ARG A 7 31.20 -38.65 -50.68
C ARG A 7 31.70 -37.20 -50.50
N LEU A 8 31.47 -36.70 -49.31
CA LEU A 8 32.09 -35.73 -48.42
C LEU A 8 33.50 -35.18 -48.80
N PRO A 9 33.88 -33.99 -48.19
CA PRO A 9 34.52 -34.07 -46.89
C PRO A 9 34.00 -33.08 -45.84
N ALA A 10 34.09 -33.54 -44.60
CA ALA A 10 33.87 -32.85 -43.36
C ALA A 10 34.90 -31.76 -43.07
N LEU A 11 34.46 -30.64 -42.55
CA LEU A 11 35.30 -29.77 -41.73
C LEU A 11 34.47 -29.31 -40.54
N THR A 12 34.70 -30.01 -39.45
CA THR A 12 34.29 -29.64 -38.10
C THR A 12 34.91 -28.29 -37.69
N ARG A 13 34.07 -27.32 -37.40
CA ARG A 13 34.36 -26.29 -36.41
C ARG A 13 33.17 -26.14 -35.49
N SER A 14 33.30 -26.78 -34.35
CA SER A 14 32.45 -26.54 -33.18
C SER A 14 32.61 -25.08 -32.73
N ILE A 15 31.61 -24.25 -32.95
CA ILE A 15 31.47 -23.02 -32.22
C ILE A 15 30.50 -23.39 -31.08
N ALA A 16 31.05 -23.64 -29.90
CA ALA A 16 30.31 -23.67 -28.68
C ALA A 16 29.88 -22.22 -28.36
N THR A 17 28.69 -21.87 -28.74
CA THR A 17 28.06 -20.65 -28.24
C THR A 17 27.71 -20.91 -26.79
N LEU A 18 28.55 -20.38 -25.90
CA LEU A 18 28.27 -20.33 -24.46
C LEU A 18 27.14 -19.29 -24.28
N ILE A 19 25.92 -19.79 -24.26
CA ILE A 19 24.79 -18.97 -23.78
C ILE A 19 25.00 -18.86 -22.29
N VAL A 20 25.61 -17.77 -21.85
CA VAL A 20 25.59 -17.36 -20.45
C VAL A 20 24.13 -16.96 -20.15
N PHE A 21 23.37 -17.90 -19.58
CA PHE A 21 22.17 -17.54 -18.86
C PHE A 21 22.60 -16.68 -17.68
N THR A 22 22.56 -15.37 -17.88
CA THR A 22 22.53 -14.45 -16.75
C THR A 22 21.16 -14.67 -16.11
N ILE A 23 21.14 -15.47 -15.06
CA ILE A 23 20.02 -15.52 -14.13
C ILE A 23 19.96 -14.11 -13.55
N PHE A 24 19.09 -13.28 -14.08
CA PHE A 24 18.58 -12.14 -13.36
C PHE A 24 17.76 -12.71 -12.20
N THR A 25 18.43 -13.06 -11.12
CA THR A 25 17.80 -12.92 -9.82
C THR A 25 17.43 -11.45 -9.76
N ALA A 26 16.15 -11.15 -9.81
CA ALA A 26 15.63 -9.87 -9.37
C ALA A 26 16.00 -9.76 -7.88
N SER A 27 17.27 -9.41 -7.63
CA SER A 27 17.69 -8.87 -6.36
C SER A 27 16.87 -7.58 -6.24
N ALA A 28 15.89 -7.56 -5.34
CA ALA A 28 15.32 -6.29 -4.92
C ALA A 28 16.51 -5.37 -4.66
N ALA A 29 16.59 -4.27 -5.40
CA ALA A 29 17.63 -3.29 -5.18
C ALA A 29 17.62 -2.98 -3.67
N PRO A 30 18.77 -2.91 -3.00
CA PRO A 30 18.79 -2.52 -1.62
C PRO A 30 18.03 -1.20 -1.52
N VAL A 31 16.95 -1.20 -0.73
CA VAL A 31 16.22 0.04 -0.44
C VAL A 31 17.27 1.00 0.11
N PRO A 32 17.55 2.11 -0.58
CA PRO A 32 18.52 3.07 -0.09
C PRO A 32 18.09 3.51 1.31
N ASN A 33 19.02 3.72 2.20
CA ASN A 33 18.73 4.25 3.53
C ASN A 33 18.00 5.57 3.35
N GLY A 34 16.74 5.64 3.78
CA GLY A 34 15.84 6.75 3.57
C GLY A 34 16.42 8.10 4.01
N LEU A 35 15.81 9.20 3.54
CA LEU A 35 16.13 10.58 3.92
C LEU A 35 16.68 10.68 5.34
N PRO A 36 17.69 11.52 5.65
CA PRO A 36 18.21 11.63 7.00
C PRO A 36 17.04 11.79 7.97
N GLN A 37 16.77 10.73 8.72
CA GLN A 37 15.63 10.66 9.62
C GLN A 37 15.84 11.73 10.69
N PRO A 38 14.85 12.60 10.94
CA PRO A 38 14.90 13.42 12.14
C PRO A 38 15.08 12.52 13.36
N PRO A 39 15.80 12.95 14.40
CA PRO A 39 16.05 12.15 15.58
C PRO A 39 14.75 11.59 16.13
N ARG A 40 14.70 10.27 16.37
CA ARG A 40 13.51 9.55 16.85
C ARG A 40 12.96 10.22 18.11
N LYS A 41 11.89 10.99 17.99
CA LYS A 41 11.01 11.28 19.11
C LYS A 41 10.07 10.08 19.23
N SER A 42 10.00 9.47 20.39
CA SER A 42 9.16 8.31 20.70
C SER A 42 7.69 8.48 20.26
N GLU A 43 7.20 9.71 20.32
CA GLU A 43 5.83 10.09 19.96
C GLU A 43 5.44 9.85 18.49
N LEU A 44 6.38 9.91 17.55
CA LEU A 44 6.09 9.68 16.12
C LEU A 44 5.92 8.21 15.77
N VAL A 45 6.53 7.33 16.57
CA VAL A 45 6.43 5.87 16.41
C VAL A 45 5.06 5.35 16.87
N ASP A 46 4.43 6.01 17.83
CA ASP A 46 3.11 5.64 18.33
C ASP A 46 1.96 5.88 17.33
N ALA A 47 2.22 6.53 16.20
CA ALA A 47 1.24 6.84 15.16
C ALA A 47 -0.06 7.44 15.76
N TRP A 48 -1.23 6.83 15.53
CA TRP A 48 -2.52 7.27 16.09
C TRP A 48 -2.70 6.91 17.58
N LEU A 49 -1.77 6.21 18.20
CA LEU A 49 -1.76 5.86 19.64
C LEU A 49 -0.85 6.75 20.48
N ALA A 50 -0.46 7.91 19.94
CA ALA A 50 0.32 8.92 20.69
C ALA A 50 -0.47 9.54 21.85
N TYR A 51 -1.79 9.33 21.91
CA TYR A 51 -2.68 9.83 22.98
C TYR A 51 -2.42 11.29 23.35
N ARG A 52 -2.47 12.16 22.36
CA ARG A 52 -2.18 13.58 22.54
C ARG A 52 -3.05 14.18 23.64
N LYS A 53 -2.43 15.00 24.49
CA LYS A 53 -3.14 15.72 25.55
C LYS A 53 -4.34 16.48 24.97
N ARG A 54 -5.48 16.34 25.61
CA ARG A 54 -6.72 17.01 25.18
C ARG A 54 -6.72 18.48 25.51
N ASP A 55 -7.38 19.26 24.64
CA ASP A 55 -7.70 20.64 24.96
C ASP A 55 -8.36 20.74 26.34
N PRO A 56 -8.03 21.74 27.19
CA PRO A 56 -8.61 21.89 28.52
C PRO A 56 -10.14 21.83 28.53
N VAL A 57 -10.83 22.39 27.54
CA VAL A 57 -12.29 22.36 27.43
C VAL A 57 -12.81 20.94 27.23
N ILE A 58 -12.12 20.14 26.37
CA ILE A 58 -12.46 18.72 26.16
C ILE A 58 -12.08 17.89 27.39
N ALA A 59 -10.94 18.17 28.01
CA ALA A 59 -10.51 17.47 29.21
C ALA A 59 -11.46 17.73 30.41
N GLU A 60 -12.03 18.93 30.53
CA GLU A 60 -12.96 19.30 31.60
C GLU A 60 -14.24 18.46 31.59
N GLN A 61 -14.78 18.10 30.41
CA GLN A 61 -15.96 17.21 30.32
C GLN A 61 -15.67 15.81 30.89
N TYR A 62 -14.38 15.43 30.95
CA TYR A 62 -13.91 14.17 31.52
C TYR A 62 -13.30 14.32 32.92
N GLY A 63 -13.32 15.51 33.53
CA GLY A 63 -12.68 15.79 34.83
C GLY A 63 -13.19 14.97 36.01
N HIS A 64 -14.29 14.26 35.82
CA HIS A 64 -14.86 13.31 36.79
C HIS A 64 -14.73 11.85 36.37
N LEU A 65 -13.96 11.59 35.26
CA LEU A 65 -13.70 10.22 34.84
C LEU A 65 -12.88 9.47 35.91
N PRO A 66 -13.12 8.17 35.99
CA PRO A 66 -12.35 7.32 36.86
C PRO A 66 -10.87 7.28 36.45
N ILE A 67 -9.98 7.59 37.36
CA ILE A 67 -8.54 7.44 37.22
C ILE A 67 -8.04 6.07 37.70
N THR A 68 -8.95 5.22 38.14
CA THR A 68 -8.63 3.86 38.60
C THR A 68 -9.04 2.86 37.53
N VAL A 69 -8.14 2.02 37.07
CA VAL A 69 -8.40 0.98 36.08
C VAL A 69 -8.28 -0.40 36.72
N VAL A 70 -9.36 -1.19 36.70
CA VAL A 70 -9.41 -2.53 37.31
C VAL A 70 -9.60 -3.54 36.19
N ALA A 71 -8.64 -4.48 36.05
CA ALA A 71 -8.82 -5.69 35.26
C ALA A 71 -9.30 -6.82 36.19
N LEU A 72 -10.34 -7.57 35.80
CA LEU A 72 -10.92 -8.65 36.61
C LEU A 72 -10.21 -9.98 36.37
N GLY A 73 -9.72 -10.24 35.17
CA GLY A 73 -8.92 -11.40 34.83
C GLY A 73 -7.40 -11.12 34.88
N HIS A 74 -6.63 -12.19 34.68
CA HIS A 74 -5.16 -12.17 34.76
C HIS A 74 -4.49 -12.69 33.48
N SER A 75 -5.20 -12.72 32.35
CA SER A 75 -4.59 -13.06 31.06
C SER A 75 -3.68 -11.93 30.57
N SER A 76 -2.69 -12.25 29.78
CA SER A 76 -1.81 -11.24 29.17
C SER A 76 -2.57 -10.18 28.35
N LEU A 77 -3.72 -10.58 27.75
CA LEU A 77 -4.60 -9.66 27.03
C LEU A 77 -5.29 -8.65 27.95
N GLN A 78 -5.80 -9.10 29.11
CA GLN A 78 -6.41 -8.19 30.07
C GLN A 78 -5.37 -7.29 30.76
N GLU A 79 -4.14 -7.80 30.98
CA GLU A 79 -3.01 -6.98 31.46
C GLU A 79 -2.63 -5.92 30.43
N SER A 80 -2.57 -6.27 29.14
CA SER A 80 -2.35 -5.31 28.04
C SER A 80 -3.47 -4.28 27.97
N ALA A 81 -4.73 -4.69 28.10
CA ALA A 81 -5.88 -3.79 28.13
C ALA A 81 -5.81 -2.80 29.29
N GLN A 82 -5.45 -3.28 30.50
CA GLN A 82 -5.29 -2.42 31.67
C GLN A 82 -4.13 -1.43 31.50
N ALA A 83 -2.99 -1.89 31.01
CA ALA A 83 -1.84 -1.04 30.75
C ALA A 83 -2.14 0.05 29.70
N GLU A 84 -2.87 -0.31 28.65
CA GLU A 84 -3.28 0.62 27.60
C GLU A 84 -4.30 1.66 28.11
N ALA A 85 -5.30 1.22 28.86
CA ALA A 85 -6.26 2.14 29.50
C ALA A 85 -5.55 3.16 30.41
N VAL A 86 -4.61 2.69 31.25
CA VAL A 86 -3.82 3.57 32.13
C VAL A 86 -3.01 4.56 31.30
N ARG A 87 -2.28 4.08 30.26
CA ARG A 87 -1.45 4.92 29.38
C ARG A 87 -2.29 5.99 28.68
N GLY A 88 -3.40 5.59 28.06
CA GLY A 88 -4.25 6.51 27.29
C GLY A 88 -4.95 7.55 28.15
N LEU A 89 -5.50 7.16 29.31
CA LEU A 89 -6.16 8.08 30.24
C LEU A 89 -5.15 9.08 30.83
N ASP A 90 -3.96 8.61 31.24
CA ASP A 90 -2.93 9.45 31.81
C ASP A 90 -2.45 10.51 30.80
N ALA A 91 -2.12 10.08 29.59
CA ALA A 91 -1.63 10.95 28.54
C ALA A 91 -2.68 11.98 28.07
N MET A 92 -3.93 11.56 27.87
CA MET A 92 -4.98 12.45 27.34
C MET A 92 -5.53 13.42 28.37
N LEU A 93 -5.66 13.00 29.65
CA LEU A 93 -6.34 13.77 30.68
C LEU A 93 -5.38 14.46 31.67
N GLY A 94 -4.07 14.11 31.62
CA GLY A 94 -3.03 14.74 32.42
C GLY A 94 -3.14 14.45 33.92
N GLY A 95 -3.72 13.30 34.31
CA GLY A 95 -3.85 12.86 35.69
C GLY A 95 -3.26 11.44 35.86
N PRO A 96 -2.77 11.07 37.06
CA PRO A 96 -2.18 9.76 37.28
C PRO A 96 -3.24 8.66 37.30
N ALA A 97 -3.53 8.09 36.15
CA ALA A 97 -4.33 6.86 36.07
C ALA A 97 -3.55 5.72 36.73
N LYS A 98 -4.22 4.88 37.54
CA LYS A 98 -3.57 3.84 38.32
C LYS A 98 -4.22 2.48 38.10
N PRO A 99 -3.42 1.44 37.80
CA PRO A 99 -3.93 0.08 37.81
C PRO A 99 -4.29 -0.36 39.24
N GLN A 100 -5.34 -1.16 39.35
CA GLN A 100 -5.78 -1.77 40.62
C GLN A 100 -6.17 -3.22 40.35
N SER A 101 -5.98 -4.07 41.36
CA SER A 101 -6.38 -5.49 41.30
C SER A 101 -7.80 -5.76 41.79
N SER A 102 -8.48 -4.76 42.38
CA SER A 102 -9.83 -4.89 42.89
C SER A 102 -10.60 -3.60 42.87
N ILE A 103 -11.93 -3.70 42.83
CA ILE A 103 -12.84 -2.56 42.85
C ILE A 103 -12.76 -1.84 44.18
N ALA A 104 -12.35 -0.60 44.17
CA ALA A 104 -12.34 0.28 45.31
C ALA A 104 -13.62 1.16 45.34
N ARG A 105 -13.89 1.80 46.51
CA ARG A 105 -14.93 2.85 46.62
C ARG A 105 -14.48 4.16 45.97
N LYS A 106 -14.25 4.11 44.64
CA LYS A 106 -13.76 5.22 43.81
C LYS A 106 -14.33 5.08 42.40
N PRO A 107 -14.38 6.17 41.64
CA PRO A 107 -14.67 6.09 40.22
C PRO A 107 -13.67 5.14 39.52
N SER A 108 -14.14 4.25 38.67
CA SER A 108 -13.30 3.20 38.09
C SER A 108 -13.66 2.86 36.64
N VAL A 109 -12.66 2.57 35.79
CA VAL A 109 -12.82 1.80 34.57
C VAL A 109 -12.65 0.33 34.94
N ILE A 110 -13.63 -0.50 34.63
CA ILE A 110 -13.65 -1.92 34.96
C ILE A 110 -13.60 -2.70 33.67
N LEU A 111 -12.54 -3.49 33.50
CA LEU A 111 -12.24 -4.31 32.34
C LEU A 111 -12.47 -5.79 32.72
N GLY A 112 -13.17 -6.51 31.89
CA GLY A 112 -13.38 -7.94 32.07
C GLY A 112 -14.24 -8.57 31.00
N THR A 113 -14.30 -9.89 30.99
CA THR A 113 -15.19 -10.60 30.09
C THR A 113 -16.64 -10.53 30.56
N ILE A 114 -17.57 -10.82 29.66
CA ILE A 114 -19.02 -10.93 29.99
C ILE A 114 -19.33 -11.97 31.08
N SER A 115 -18.43 -12.90 31.34
CA SER A 115 -18.52 -13.89 32.43
C SER A 115 -17.94 -13.36 33.75
N GLU A 116 -16.97 -12.48 33.74
CA GLU A 116 -16.32 -11.91 34.91
C GLU A 116 -17.09 -10.72 35.51
N ILE A 117 -17.61 -9.82 34.66
CA ILE A 117 -18.35 -8.62 35.09
C ILE A 117 -19.47 -8.92 36.11
N PRO A 118 -20.36 -9.95 35.90
CA PRO A 118 -21.42 -10.26 36.86
C PRO A 118 -20.92 -10.71 38.24
N THR A 119 -19.70 -11.19 38.35
CA THR A 119 -19.15 -11.62 39.64
C THR A 119 -18.93 -10.44 40.60
N VAL A 120 -18.72 -9.25 40.06
CA VAL A 120 -18.43 -8.01 40.81
C VAL A 120 -19.57 -6.97 40.71
N VAL A 121 -20.42 -7.07 39.67
CA VAL A 121 -21.57 -6.19 39.44
C VAL A 121 -22.79 -7.04 39.06
N PRO A 122 -23.30 -7.86 40.00
CA PRO A 122 -24.34 -8.89 39.70
C PRO A 122 -25.69 -8.30 39.23
N GLN A 123 -25.97 -7.04 39.53
CA GLN A 123 -27.19 -6.35 39.10
C GLN A 123 -27.10 -5.85 37.64
N LEU A 124 -25.95 -5.85 37.01
CA LEU A 124 -25.75 -5.37 35.65
C LEU A 124 -26.25 -6.39 34.63
N LYS A 125 -27.23 -6.02 33.82
CA LYS A 125 -27.73 -6.85 32.73
C LYS A 125 -26.86 -6.70 31.51
N ILE A 126 -26.06 -7.69 31.19
CA ILE A 126 -25.22 -7.73 29.99
C ILE A 126 -26.10 -8.05 28.78
N PRO A 127 -25.91 -7.37 27.62
CA PRO A 127 -26.61 -7.75 26.39
C PRO A 127 -26.32 -9.22 26.01
N ALA A 128 -27.34 -9.93 25.59
CA ALA A 128 -27.17 -11.30 25.12
C ALA A 128 -26.61 -11.35 23.70
N GLY A 129 -25.86 -12.39 23.35
CA GLY A 129 -25.48 -12.70 21.98
C GLY A 129 -24.37 -11.82 21.43
N ILE A 130 -23.49 -11.27 22.26
CA ILE A 130 -22.29 -10.57 21.79
C ILE A 130 -21.39 -11.60 21.10
N PRO A 131 -21.10 -11.45 19.78
CA PRO A 131 -20.27 -12.39 19.04
C PRO A 131 -18.82 -12.44 19.56
N GLU A 132 -18.06 -13.45 19.10
CA GLU A 132 -16.63 -13.56 19.37
C GLU A 132 -15.91 -12.26 19.02
N ASP A 133 -14.95 -11.84 19.85
CA ASP A 133 -14.23 -10.57 19.76
C ASP A 133 -15.09 -9.31 19.96
N GLY A 134 -16.39 -9.43 20.13
CA GLY A 134 -17.28 -8.31 20.45
C GLY A 134 -17.11 -7.80 21.86
N PHE A 135 -17.59 -6.60 22.11
CA PHE A 135 -17.55 -5.94 23.42
C PHE A 135 -18.77 -5.06 23.66
N TRP A 136 -18.98 -4.73 24.93
CA TRP A 136 -19.99 -3.82 25.41
C TRP A 136 -19.34 -2.72 26.26
N LEU A 137 -19.62 -1.48 25.96
CA LEU A 137 -19.22 -0.31 26.71
C LEU A 137 -20.41 0.24 27.45
N LYS A 138 -20.27 0.44 28.78
CA LYS A 138 -21.39 0.92 29.62
C LYS A 138 -20.93 1.93 30.67
N SER A 139 -21.60 3.07 30.75
CA SER A 139 -21.52 3.94 31.92
C SER A 139 -22.56 3.53 32.96
N THR A 140 -22.16 3.41 34.23
CA THR A 140 -23.01 2.96 35.33
C THR A 140 -22.48 3.45 36.66
N THR A 141 -23.10 2.98 37.75
CA THR A 141 -22.64 3.20 39.13
C THR A 141 -22.29 1.86 39.77
N VAL A 142 -21.12 1.72 40.33
CA VAL A 142 -20.66 0.53 41.04
C VAL A 142 -20.19 0.93 42.44
N THR A 143 -20.68 0.23 43.48
CA THR A 143 -20.43 0.56 44.92
C THR A 143 -20.72 2.02 45.30
N GLY A 144 -21.67 2.70 44.57
CA GLY A 144 -22.05 4.07 44.82
C GLY A 144 -21.18 5.11 44.08
N PHE A 145 -20.25 4.69 43.22
CA PHE A 145 -19.35 5.56 42.49
C PHE A 145 -19.53 5.38 40.96
N PRO A 146 -19.32 6.43 40.12
CA PRO A 146 -19.32 6.33 38.68
C PRO A 146 -18.33 5.25 38.16
N ALA A 147 -18.78 4.45 37.20
CA ALA A 147 -17.98 3.41 36.59
C ALA A 147 -18.18 3.36 35.07
N LEU A 148 -17.12 3.10 34.35
CA LEU A 148 -17.13 2.72 32.95
C LEU A 148 -16.81 1.24 32.85
N ILE A 149 -17.69 0.47 32.26
CA ILE A 149 -17.51 -0.98 32.04
C ILE A 149 -17.05 -1.20 30.61
N VAL A 150 -16.02 -2.01 30.44
CA VAL A 150 -15.60 -2.63 29.19
C VAL A 150 -15.76 -4.13 29.34
N ALA A 151 -16.83 -4.67 28.76
CA ALA A 151 -17.13 -6.10 28.85
C ALA A 151 -16.90 -6.79 27.49
N GLY A 152 -15.88 -7.61 27.38
CA GLY A 152 -15.57 -8.37 26.18
C GLY A 152 -16.26 -9.73 26.17
N SER A 153 -16.66 -10.24 24.99
CA SER A 153 -17.10 -11.63 24.84
C SER A 153 -15.93 -12.61 25.09
N THR A 154 -14.72 -12.17 24.79
CA THR A 154 -13.43 -12.84 25.01
C THR A 154 -12.44 -11.84 25.59
N ASP A 155 -11.25 -12.29 26.00
CA ASP A 155 -10.17 -11.39 26.42
C ASP A 155 -9.72 -10.43 25.29
N ARG A 156 -9.76 -10.88 24.03
CA ARG A 156 -9.55 -9.96 22.88
C ARG A 156 -10.63 -8.90 22.80
N GLY A 157 -11.89 -9.27 23.05
CA GLY A 157 -12.99 -8.32 23.13
C GLY A 157 -12.79 -7.26 24.22
N VAL A 158 -12.20 -7.61 25.37
CA VAL A 158 -11.83 -6.63 26.40
C VAL A 158 -10.78 -5.65 25.89
N LEU A 159 -9.73 -6.14 25.22
CA LEU A 159 -8.68 -5.27 24.65
C LEU A 159 -9.24 -4.35 23.56
N TYR A 160 -10.05 -4.88 22.64
CA TYR A 160 -10.69 -4.08 21.58
C TYR A 160 -11.66 -3.03 22.13
N GLY A 161 -12.45 -3.40 23.14
CA GLY A 161 -13.33 -2.48 23.86
C GLY A 161 -12.57 -1.37 24.57
N THR A 162 -11.39 -1.69 25.11
CA THR A 162 -10.50 -0.70 25.74
C THR A 162 -10.01 0.32 24.72
N PHE A 163 -9.51 -0.11 23.57
CA PHE A 163 -9.13 0.80 22.49
C PHE A 163 -10.31 1.62 21.97
N ALA A 164 -11.51 1.02 21.88
CA ALA A 164 -12.72 1.74 21.48
C ALA A 164 -13.11 2.83 22.48
N LEU A 165 -13.01 2.56 23.79
CA LEU A 165 -13.23 3.57 24.82
C LEU A 165 -12.22 4.72 24.73
N LEU A 166 -10.93 4.41 24.59
CA LEU A 166 -9.89 5.41 24.44
C LEU A 166 -10.07 6.26 23.19
N ARG A 167 -10.48 5.64 22.07
CA ARG A 167 -10.84 6.36 20.84
C ARG A 167 -11.99 7.35 21.07
N LYS A 168 -13.05 6.94 21.76
CA LYS A 168 -14.18 7.85 22.11
C LYS A 168 -13.70 9.06 22.91
N ILE A 169 -12.84 8.86 23.89
CA ILE A 169 -12.25 9.96 24.67
C ILE A 169 -11.39 10.85 23.77
N ALA A 170 -10.59 10.26 22.91
CA ALA A 170 -9.77 11.00 21.97
C ALA A 170 -10.60 11.83 20.96
N MET A 171 -11.76 11.32 20.53
CA MET A 171 -12.71 12.03 19.67
C MET A 171 -13.48 13.15 20.40
N GLY A 172 -13.46 13.14 21.72
CA GLY A 172 -14.26 14.09 22.51
C GLY A 172 -15.72 13.66 22.66
N ASP A 173 -16.05 12.39 22.46
CA ASP A 173 -17.41 11.87 22.56
C ASP A 173 -17.92 11.91 24.00
N SER A 174 -19.21 12.20 24.19
CA SER A 174 -19.83 12.12 25.51
C SER A 174 -19.92 10.67 25.98
N LEU A 175 -19.44 10.40 27.18
CA LEU A 175 -19.57 9.11 27.84
C LEU A 175 -20.80 9.04 28.78
N ALA A 176 -21.57 10.11 28.90
CA ALA A 176 -22.79 10.14 29.69
C ALA A 176 -23.87 9.25 29.04
N GLY A 177 -24.39 8.28 29.80
CA GLY A 177 -25.38 7.33 29.28
C GLY A 177 -24.81 6.31 28.26
N LEU A 178 -23.48 6.15 28.18
CA LEU A 178 -22.85 5.18 27.26
C LEU A 178 -23.45 3.78 27.47
N ASP A 179 -23.97 3.20 26.40
CA ASP A 179 -24.56 1.84 26.33
C ASP A 179 -24.41 1.33 24.89
N GLU A 180 -23.28 0.75 24.56
CA GLU A 180 -22.90 0.46 23.17
C GLU A 180 -22.28 -0.92 23.05
N THR A 181 -22.81 -1.73 22.13
CA THR A 181 -22.25 -3.02 21.76
C THR A 181 -21.64 -2.93 20.37
N GLN A 182 -20.41 -3.41 20.22
CA GLN A 182 -19.74 -3.57 18.93
C GLN A 182 -19.22 -5.00 18.76
N SER A 183 -19.14 -5.44 17.51
CA SER A 183 -18.50 -6.69 17.13
C SER A 183 -17.90 -6.57 15.73
N PRO A 184 -16.85 -7.36 15.42
CA PRO A 184 -16.24 -7.32 14.11
C PRO A 184 -17.20 -7.83 13.02
N TYR A 185 -17.11 -7.23 11.84
CA TYR A 185 -17.93 -7.60 10.68
C TYR A 185 -17.60 -9.00 10.15
N ALA A 186 -16.33 -9.39 10.19
CA ALA A 186 -15.81 -10.66 9.71
C ALA A 186 -14.87 -11.32 10.74
N PRO A 187 -14.78 -12.66 10.76
CA PRO A 187 -13.90 -13.38 11.70
C PRO A 187 -12.42 -13.24 11.37
N VAL A 188 -12.05 -13.12 10.09
CA VAL A 188 -10.65 -12.98 9.65
C VAL A 188 -10.36 -11.49 9.38
N ARG A 189 -9.37 -10.97 10.10
CA ARG A 189 -8.90 -9.58 9.97
C ARG A 189 -7.38 -9.60 10.12
N TRP A 190 -6.69 -9.94 9.02
CA TRP A 190 -5.27 -10.22 9.03
C TRP A 190 -4.48 -9.18 8.24
N VAL A 191 -3.17 -9.11 8.52
CA VAL A 191 -2.20 -8.43 7.67
C VAL A 191 -1.15 -9.42 7.17
N ASN A 192 -0.56 -9.11 6.01
CA ASN A 192 0.58 -9.84 5.46
C ASN A 192 1.79 -8.89 5.37
N GLU A 193 2.96 -9.41 5.73
CA GLU A 193 4.25 -8.73 5.65
C GLU A 193 5.15 -9.48 4.67
N TRP A 194 5.66 -8.79 3.65
CA TRP A 194 6.51 -9.40 2.62
C TRP A 194 7.99 -9.20 2.93
N ASP A 195 8.36 -9.52 4.15
CA ASP A 195 9.72 -9.41 4.67
C ASP A 195 10.59 -10.56 4.19
N ASN A 196 11.82 -10.27 3.77
CA ASN A 196 12.83 -11.25 3.45
C ASN A 196 13.76 -11.48 4.65
N LEU A 197 14.37 -12.68 4.73
CA LEU A 197 15.24 -13.05 5.86
C LEU A 197 16.51 -12.17 5.97
N ASP A 198 16.94 -11.55 4.87
CA ASP A 198 18.08 -10.61 4.87
C ASP A 198 17.73 -9.24 5.49
N GLY A 199 16.45 -9.02 5.79
CA GLY A 199 15.91 -7.79 6.35
C GLY A 199 15.44 -6.76 5.31
N SER A 200 15.44 -7.09 4.03
CA SER A 200 14.72 -6.31 3.01
C SER A 200 13.22 -6.60 3.08
N ILE A 201 12.41 -5.72 2.50
CA ILE A 201 10.96 -5.89 2.40
C ILE A 201 10.57 -5.70 0.94
N GLU A 202 9.93 -6.71 0.34
CA GLU A 202 9.38 -6.53 -1.01
C GLU A 202 8.21 -5.55 -0.95
N ARG A 203 8.30 -4.47 -1.74
CA ARG A 203 7.30 -3.37 -1.74
C ARG A 203 7.09 -2.73 -0.36
N GLY A 204 8.16 -2.67 0.46
CA GLY A 204 8.17 -1.94 1.72
C GLY A 204 8.90 -0.61 1.60
N TYR A 205 8.29 0.48 2.07
CA TYR A 205 8.79 1.84 1.91
C TYR A 205 9.08 2.56 3.23
N GLY A 206 8.93 1.85 4.35
CA GLY A 206 9.18 2.32 5.72
C GLY A 206 10.50 1.81 6.33
N GLY A 207 11.52 1.59 5.50
CA GLY A 207 12.81 1.09 5.97
C GLY A 207 12.93 -0.44 5.94
N ARG A 208 13.82 -0.98 6.77
CA ARG A 208 14.10 -2.42 6.82
C ARG A 208 13.08 -3.19 7.67
N SER A 209 13.08 -4.52 7.52
CA SER A 209 12.20 -5.44 8.24
C SER A 209 12.22 -5.23 9.76
N THR A 210 11.02 -5.22 10.34
CA THR A 210 10.84 -5.24 11.80
C THR A 210 11.07 -6.63 12.38
N PHE A 211 11.04 -7.69 11.57
CA PHE A 211 11.07 -9.10 11.98
C PHE A 211 12.44 -9.76 11.75
N PHE A 212 13.08 -9.50 10.60
CA PHE A 212 14.26 -10.25 10.17
C PHE A 212 15.48 -9.37 9.94
N GLU A 213 16.66 -9.97 10.13
CA GLU A 213 17.97 -9.39 9.86
C GLU A 213 19.01 -10.48 9.71
N GLY A 214 19.82 -10.43 8.65
CA GLY A 214 20.96 -11.31 8.46
C GLY A 214 20.61 -12.81 8.43
N GLY A 215 19.44 -13.18 7.93
CA GLY A 215 19.01 -14.57 7.81
C GLY A 215 18.33 -15.17 9.05
N ALA A 216 17.98 -14.33 10.03
CA ALA A 216 17.39 -14.75 11.31
C ALA A 216 16.33 -13.76 11.79
N VAL A 217 15.55 -14.13 12.80
CA VAL A 217 14.68 -13.22 13.54
C VAL A 217 15.53 -12.24 14.34
N ARG A 218 15.20 -10.94 14.26
CA ARG A 218 15.92 -9.87 14.97
C ARG A 218 16.05 -10.15 16.48
N GLN A 219 17.14 -9.67 17.08
CA GLN A 219 17.31 -9.78 18.53
C GLN A 219 16.41 -8.80 19.27
N ASP A 220 16.35 -7.55 18.82
CA ASP A 220 15.43 -6.54 19.34
C ASP A 220 14.08 -6.63 18.62
N LEU A 221 13.03 -6.98 19.36
CA LEU A 221 11.66 -7.10 18.92
C LEU A 221 10.75 -5.99 19.51
N SER A 222 11.32 -4.90 19.97
CA SER A 222 10.54 -3.76 20.50
C SER A 222 9.58 -3.21 19.46
N ARG A 223 10.01 -3.09 18.18
CA ARG A 223 9.15 -2.64 17.08
C ARG A 223 8.02 -3.62 16.78
N VAL A 224 8.24 -4.91 16.91
CA VAL A 224 7.19 -5.94 16.78
C VAL A 224 6.10 -5.74 17.84
N ARG A 225 6.47 -5.38 19.07
CA ARG A 225 5.52 -5.07 20.16
C ARG A 225 4.69 -3.81 19.84
N GLU A 226 5.35 -2.75 19.38
CA GLU A 226 4.67 -1.52 18.95
C GLU A 226 3.70 -1.81 17.80
N TYR A 227 4.11 -2.61 16.85
CA TYR A 227 3.25 -3.00 15.73
C TYR A 227 2.04 -3.83 16.17
N ALA A 228 2.24 -4.84 17.03
CA ALA A 228 1.14 -5.62 17.58
C ALA A 228 0.10 -4.74 18.30
N ARG A 229 0.57 -3.72 19.05
CA ARG A 229 -0.28 -2.72 19.69
C ARG A 229 -1.09 -1.90 18.68
N LEU A 230 -0.47 -1.44 17.58
CA LEU A 230 -1.17 -0.73 16.51
C LEU A 230 -2.23 -1.62 15.85
N LEU A 231 -1.90 -2.87 15.52
CA LEU A 231 -2.83 -3.83 14.92
C LEU A 231 -4.04 -4.09 15.82
N ALA A 232 -3.82 -4.37 17.10
CA ALA A 232 -4.88 -4.62 18.06
C ALA A 232 -5.82 -3.40 18.22
N SER A 233 -5.29 -2.17 18.15
CA SER A 233 -6.07 -0.95 18.31
C SER A 233 -7.13 -0.73 17.23
N VAL A 234 -6.97 -1.37 16.08
CA VAL A 234 -7.91 -1.32 14.95
C VAL A 234 -8.61 -2.67 14.70
N GLY A 235 -8.49 -3.62 15.66
CA GLY A 235 -9.24 -4.87 15.64
C GLY A 235 -8.68 -5.97 14.74
N ILE A 236 -7.43 -5.87 14.30
CA ILE A 236 -6.72 -6.95 13.59
C ILE A 236 -6.45 -8.09 14.55
N ASN A 237 -6.60 -9.35 14.07
CA ASN A 237 -6.45 -10.55 14.87
C ASN A 237 -5.43 -11.57 14.34
N GLY A 238 -4.70 -11.24 13.27
CA GLY A 238 -3.64 -12.09 12.76
C GLY A 238 -2.65 -11.32 11.89
N CYS A 239 -1.41 -11.82 11.85
CA CYS A 239 -0.34 -11.27 11.03
C CYS A 239 0.50 -12.42 10.46
N ALA A 240 0.55 -12.53 9.14
CA ALA A 240 1.44 -13.47 8.46
C ALA A 240 2.71 -12.74 8.06
N ILE A 241 3.84 -13.25 8.51
CA ILE A 241 5.15 -12.73 8.20
C ILE A 241 5.87 -13.59 7.16
N ASN A 242 6.99 -13.12 6.67
CA ASN A 242 7.74 -13.66 5.55
C ASN A 242 7.11 -13.37 4.20
N ASN A 243 7.95 -13.01 3.24
CA ASN A 243 7.55 -12.73 1.87
C ASN A 243 6.70 -13.86 1.29
N VAL A 244 5.67 -13.53 0.51
CA VAL A 244 4.88 -14.53 -0.23
C VAL A 244 5.71 -15.27 -1.28
N ASN A 245 6.81 -14.65 -1.76
CA ASN A 245 7.90 -15.33 -2.49
C ASN A 245 8.82 -16.09 -1.52
N ALA A 246 8.25 -16.88 -0.65
CA ALA A 246 8.76 -17.39 0.60
C ALA A 246 10.14 -18.07 0.51
N ASP A 247 11.02 -17.74 1.46
CA ASP A 247 12.24 -18.53 1.69
C ASP A 247 11.87 -19.92 2.22
N PRO A 248 12.35 -21.01 1.60
CA PRO A 248 12.00 -22.36 2.03
C PRO A 248 12.49 -22.72 3.44
N LYS A 249 13.39 -21.93 4.03
CA LYS A 249 13.98 -22.15 5.35
C LYS A 249 12.99 -21.90 6.51
N ILE A 250 11.97 -21.11 6.28
CA ILE A 250 11.02 -20.69 7.36
C ILE A 250 10.47 -21.87 8.18
N PRO A 251 10.01 -23.02 7.62
CA PRO A 251 9.50 -24.12 8.43
C PRO A 251 10.60 -25.05 8.96
N SER A 252 11.89 -24.67 8.95
CA SER A 252 12.93 -25.52 9.48
C SER A 252 12.94 -25.56 11.01
N SER A 253 13.39 -26.69 11.59
CA SER A 253 13.35 -26.93 13.04
C SER A 253 14.22 -25.96 13.86
N ASP A 254 15.28 -25.40 13.27
CA ASP A 254 16.13 -24.37 13.87
C ASP A 254 15.53 -22.96 13.77
N PHE A 255 14.57 -22.73 12.87
CA PHE A 255 13.90 -21.45 12.71
C PHE A 255 12.61 -21.32 13.55
N ILE A 256 11.88 -22.42 13.78
CA ILE A 256 10.63 -22.44 14.57
C ILE A 256 10.78 -21.80 15.97
N PRO A 257 11.84 -22.07 16.77
CA PRO A 257 12.03 -21.42 18.07
C PRO A 257 12.21 -19.89 17.96
N GLN A 258 12.74 -19.41 16.84
CA GLN A 258 12.89 -17.96 16.61
C GLN A 258 11.52 -17.32 16.32
N LEU A 259 10.66 -17.99 15.55
CA LEU A 259 9.29 -17.55 15.30
C LEU A 259 8.45 -17.50 16.60
N ALA A 260 8.69 -18.43 17.51
CA ALA A 260 8.01 -18.48 18.81
C ALA A 260 8.24 -17.21 19.66
N ARG A 261 9.37 -16.50 19.47
CA ARG A 261 9.64 -15.21 20.13
C ARG A 261 8.70 -14.11 19.64
N ILE A 262 8.40 -14.09 18.33
CA ILE A 262 7.44 -13.14 17.73
C ILE A 262 6.02 -13.49 18.19
N ALA A 263 5.66 -14.79 18.12
CA ALA A 263 4.35 -15.27 18.54
C ALA A 263 4.04 -14.93 20.01
N ALA A 264 5.03 -15.02 20.90
CA ALA A 264 4.88 -14.65 22.30
C ALA A 264 4.47 -13.17 22.47
N ILE A 265 5.07 -12.27 21.69
CA ILE A 265 4.73 -10.83 21.71
C ILE A 265 3.34 -10.60 21.11
N PHE A 266 3.03 -11.22 19.98
CA PHE A 266 1.74 -11.08 19.31
C PHE A 266 0.59 -11.53 20.20
N ARG A 267 0.77 -12.64 20.94
CA ARG A 267 -0.21 -13.20 21.89
C ARG A 267 -0.65 -12.20 22.96
N GLU A 268 0.27 -11.34 23.44
CA GLU A 268 -0.04 -10.30 24.41
C GLU A 268 -1.05 -9.26 23.90
N TYR A 269 -1.22 -9.18 22.58
CA TYR A 269 -2.15 -8.28 21.90
C TYR A 269 -3.24 -9.01 21.11
N GLY A 270 -3.36 -10.34 21.28
CA GLY A 270 -4.39 -11.15 20.64
C GLY A 270 -4.21 -11.36 19.14
N ILE A 271 -2.99 -11.16 18.63
CA ILE A 271 -2.62 -11.36 17.24
C ILE A 271 -2.10 -12.79 17.07
N GLN A 272 -2.68 -13.56 16.15
CA GLN A 272 -2.14 -14.87 15.78
C GLN A 272 -1.01 -14.71 14.78
N LEU A 273 0.09 -15.40 15.01
CA LEU A 273 1.19 -15.47 14.03
C LEU A 273 0.82 -16.46 12.92
N GLY A 274 0.92 -16.02 11.66
CA GLY A 274 1.01 -16.88 10.49
C GLY A 274 2.37 -16.71 9.81
N VAL A 275 2.69 -17.60 8.88
CA VAL A 275 3.89 -17.45 8.04
C VAL A 275 3.60 -17.81 6.59
N SER A 276 4.23 -17.09 5.66
CA SER A 276 4.27 -17.53 4.26
C SER A 276 5.27 -18.67 4.12
N VAL A 277 4.89 -19.71 3.37
CA VAL A 277 5.72 -20.89 3.15
C VAL A 277 6.01 -21.13 1.67
N ASN A 278 7.18 -21.68 1.37
CA ASN A 278 7.54 -22.12 0.03
C ASN A 278 7.01 -23.54 -0.21
N PHE A 279 6.29 -23.72 -1.31
CA PHE A 279 5.71 -25.03 -1.66
C PHE A 279 6.76 -26.15 -1.80
N ALA A 280 8.00 -25.81 -2.19
CA ALA A 280 9.10 -26.73 -2.33
C ALA A 280 9.93 -26.95 -1.04
N SER A 281 9.50 -26.45 0.12
CA SER A 281 10.23 -26.63 1.39
C SER A 281 10.52 -28.11 1.73
N PRO A 282 9.65 -29.09 1.45
CA PRO A 282 9.99 -30.52 1.68
C PRO A 282 11.26 -30.98 0.98
N LYS A 283 11.48 -30.48 -0.23
CA LYS A 283 12.71 -30.75 -1.00
C LYS A 283 13.87 -29.88 -0.55
N ALA A 284 13.64 -28.59 -0.36
CA ALA A 284 14.71 -27.62 -0.09
C ALA A 284 15.35 -27.78 1.30
N VAL A 285 14.56 -28.06 2.32
CA VAL A 285 15.01 -28.20 3.72
C VAL A 285 14.59 -29.50 4.40
N GLY A 286 13.67 -30.26 3.79
CA GLY A 286 13.19 -31.54 4.33
C GLY A 286 13.98 -32.74 3.88
N GLY A 287 14.94 -32.59 2.95
CA GLY A 287 15.77 -33.69 2.45
C GLY A 287 15.04 -34.70 1.55
N LEU A 288 13.84 -34.33 1.05
CA LEU A 288 13.07 -35.16 0.12
C LEU A 288 13.49 -34.85 -1.33
N ASP A 289 13.36 -35.86 -2.21
CA ASP A 289 13.65 -35.69 -3.65
C ASP A 289 12.54 -34.97 -4.42
N THR A 290 11.34 -34.87 -3.80
CA THR A 290 10.14 -34.33 -4.40
C THR A 290 9.41 -33.39 -3.46
N PHE A 291 8.51 -32.57 -4.00
CA PHE A 291 7.50 -31.81 -3.29
C PHE A 291 6.10 -32.04 -3.90
N ASP A 292 5.86 -33.17 -4.60
CA ASP A 292 4.53 -33.52 -5.10
C ASP A 292 3.55 -33.60 -3.92
N PRO A 293 2.47 -32.81 -3.91
CA PRO A 293 1.53 -32.72 -2.79
C PRO A 293 0.78 -34.03 -2.51
N LEU A 294 0.82 -34.98 -3.43
CA LEU A 294 0.21 -36.33 -3.27
C LEU A 294 1.23 -37.40 -2.91
N ASP A 295 2.53 -37.11 -2.83
CA ASP A 295 3.51 -38.04 -2.33
C ASP A 295 3.33 -38.25 -0.82
N PRO A 296 3.15 -39.50 -0.33
CA PRO A 296 2.97 -39.76 1.09
C PRO A 296 4.06 -39.17 1.99
N LYS A 297 5.31 -39.14 1.55
CA LYS A 297 6.45 -38.60 2.32
C LYS A 297 6.33 -37.07 2.44
N VAL A 298 5.82 -36.40 1.42
CA VAL A 298 5.59 -34.95 1.44
C VAL A 298 4.42 -34.61 2.36
N ILE A 299 3.34 -35.40 2.31
CA ILE A 299 2.17 -35.26 3.22
C ILE A 299 2.63 -35.47 4.66
N ASP A 300 3.37 -36.54 4.96
CA ASP A 300 3.89 -36.81 6.31
C ASP A 300 4.86 -35.71 6.77
N TRP A 301 5.68 -35.17 5.88
CA TRP A 301 6.60 -34.10 6.21
C TRP A 301 5.86 -32.81 6.66
N TRP A 302 4.81 -32.40 5.91
CA TRP A 302 4.00 -31.25 6.30
C TRP A 302 3.24 -31.48 7.59
N ALA A 303 2.70 -32.69 7.82
CA ALA A 303 2.02 -33.04 9.06
C ALA A 303 2.96 -32.94 10.26
N ASN A 304 4.13 -33.59 10.19
CA ASN A 304 5.15 -33.52 11.24
C ASN A 304 5.64 -32.08 11.47
N LYS A 305 5.74 -31.27 10.42
CA LYS A 305 6.17 -29.89 10.52
C LYS A 305 5.10 -29.01 11.18
N ALA A 306 3.82 -29.26 10.90
CA ALA A 306 2.72 -28.60 11.60
C ALA A 306 2.73 -28.97 13.10
N ASP A 307 2.88 -30.26 13.44
CA ASP A 307 2.98 -30.69 14.84
C ASP A 307 4.13 -29.99 15.58
N GLU A 308 5.31 -29.88 14.95
CA GLU A 308 6.47 -29.19 15.52
C GLU A 308 6.19 -27.69 15.75
N ILE A 309 5.56 -27.03 14.79
CA ILE A 309 5.21 -25.59 14.90
C ILE A 309 4.21 -25.39 16.04
N TYR A 310 3.15 -26.19 16.12
CA TYR A 310 2.12 -26.02 17.16
C TYR A 310 2.62 -26.45 18.55
N ALA A 311 3.61 -27.32 18.64
CA ALA A 311 4.28 -27.60 19.90
C ALA A 311 5.04 -26.39 20.45
N ALA A 312 5.63 -25.57 19.56
CA ALA A 312 6.34 -24.34 19.94
C ALA A 312 5.42 -23.12 20.04
N ILE A 313 4.38 -23.06 19.23
CA ILE A 313 3.44 -21.92 19.10
C ILE A 313 2.00 -22.48 19.11
N PRO A 314 1.42 -22.74 20.29
CA PRO A 314 0.11 -23.40 20.39
C PRO A 314 -1.06 -22.67 19.74
N ASP A 315 -0.96 -21.37 19.57
CA ASP A 315 -1.94 -20.48 18.94
C ASP A 315 -1.55 -20.04 17.53
N PHE A 316 -0.66 -20.79 16.88
CA PHE A 316 -0.27 -20.51 15.50
C PHE A 316 -1.47 -20.45 14.55
N GLY A 317 -1.59 -19.37 13.77
CA GLY A 317 -2.79 -19.12 12.94
C GLY A 317 -2.82 -19.92 11.63
N GLY A 318 -1.66 -20.19 11.04
CA GLY A 318 -1.58 -20.99 9.82
C GLY A 318 -0.58 -20.46 8.77
N PHE A 319 -0.76 -20.92 7.54
CA PHE A 319 0.14 -20.61 6.43
C PHE A 319 -0.49 -19.66 5.40
N VAL A 320 0.35 -18.87 4.74
CA VAL A 320 0.03 -18.20 3.47
C VAL A 320 0.84 -18.86 2.37
N LEU A 321 0.21 -19.16 1.24
CA LEU A 321 0.83 -19.86 0.13
C LEU A 321 0.61 -19.11 -1.20
N LYS A 322 1.71 -18.77 -1.88
CA LYS A 322 1.77 -18.37 -3.29
C LYS A 322 2.42 -19.52 -4.07
N ALA A 323 1.71 -20.06 -5.07
CA ALA A 323 2.17 -21.19 -5.86
C ALA A 323 1.81 -20.99 -7.33
N ASP A 324 2.58 -21.60 -8.23
CA ASP A 324 2.36 -21.62 -9.68
C ASP A 324 2.25 -20.25 -10.37
N SER A 325 2.78 -19.22 -9.77
CA SER A 325 2.78 -17.85 -10.29
C SER A 325 4.19 -17.32 -10.35
N GLU A 326 4.57 -16.65 -11.44
CA GLU A 326 5.89 -16.02 -11.60
C GLU A 326 7.05 -17.01 -11.32
N ASP A 327 7.01 -18.18 -11.96
CA ASP A 327 7.97 -19.28 -11.82
C ASP A 327 8.13 -19.82 -10.38
N ARG A 328 7.20 -19.54 -9.47
CA ARG A 328 7.25 -20.12 -8.13
C ARG A 328 6.85 -21.59 -8.13
N PRO A 329 7.52 -22.41 -7.31
CA PRO A 329 7.14 -23.82 -7.15
C PRO A 329 5.68 -23.96 -6.74
N GLY A 330 4.99 -24.90 -7.36
CA GLY A 330 3.59 -25.17 -7.05
C GLY A 330 3.14 -26.53 -7.52
N PRO A 331 1.86 -26.89 -7.30
CA PRO A 331 1.30 -28.17 -7.69
C PRO A 331 1.38 -28.44 -9.21
N ALA A 332 1.32 -27.41 -10.04
CA ALA A 332 1.41 -27.55 -11.50
C ALA A 332 2.73 -28.19 -11.95
N THR A 333 3.81 -28.07 -11.17
CA THR A 333 5.10 -28.75 -11.43
C THR A 333 4.92 -30.27 -11.59
N TYR A 334 3.94 -30.86 -10.92
CA TYR A 334 3.61 -32.28 -10.96
C TYR A 334 2.27 -32.56 -11.66
N HIS A 335 1.77 -31.64 -12.47
CA HIS A 335 0.46 -31.72 -13.11
C HIS A 335 -0.71 -31.89 -12.11
N ARG A 336 -0.57 -31.32 -10.92
CA ARG A 336 -1.59 -31.30 -9.88
C ARG A 336 -2.38 -29.99 -9.92
N THR A 337 -3.59 -30.06 -9.42
CA THR A 337 -4.47 -28.87 -9.32
C THR A 337 -4.11 -28.01 -8.08
N ALA A 338 -4.54 -26.75 -8.09
CA ALA A 338 -4.43 -25.88 -6.93
C ALA A 338 -5.15 -26.46 -5.68
N VAL A 339 -6.25 -27.19 -5.88
CA VAL A 339 -6.99 -27.89 -4.80
C VAL A 339 -6.14 -28.98 -4.16
N GLU A 340 -5.48 -29.83 -4.97
CA GLU A 340 -4.61 -30.90 -4.46
C GLU A 340 -3.44 -30.31 -3.66
N GLY A 341 -2.84 -29.26 -4.17
CA GLY A 341 -1.77 -28.55 -3.45
C GLY A 341 -2.25 -27.90 -2.16
N ALA A 342 -3.34 -27.14 -2.22
CA ALA A 342 -3.89 -26.46 -1.04
C ALA A 342 -4.36 -27.45 0.03
N ASN A 343 -5.14 -28.47 -0.36
CA ASN A 343 -5.69 -29.43 0.60
C ASN A 343 -4.60 -30.25 1.29
N SER A 344 -3.48 -30.55 0.62
CA SER A 344 -2.34 -31.25 1.24
C SER A 344 -1.80 -30.48 2.46
N LEU A 345 -1.52 -29.18 2.31
CA LEU A 345 -1.03 -28.34 3.41
C LEU A 345 -2.14 -28.05 4.44
N ALA A 346 -3.37 -27.81 3.97
CA ALA A 346 -4.50 -27.53 4.88
C ALA A 346 -4.80 -28.69 5.83
N ARG A 347 -4.68 -29.93 5.36
CA ARG A 347 -4.87 -31.13 6.18
C ARG A 347 -3.81 -31.29 7.27
N ALA A 348 -2.59 -30.85 7.02
CA ALA A 348 -1.55 -30.79 8.04
C ALA A 348 -1.90 -29.81 9.18
N LEU A 349 -2.51 -28.68 8.86
CA LEU A 349 -2.93 -27.67 9.84
C LEU A 349 -4.24 -27.98 10.57
N LYS A 350 -5.13 -28.76 9.93
CA LYS A 350 -6.51 -29.01 10.39
C LYS A 350 -6.63 -29.58 11.80
N PRO A 351 -5.80 -30.54 12.26
CA PRO A 351 -5.86 -31.08 13.62
C PRO A 351 -5.66 -30.01 14.70
N HIS A 352 -4.96 -28.94 14.37
CA HIS A 352 -4.62 -27.86 15.28
C HIS A 352 -5.54 -26.62 15.13
N GLY A 353 -6.50 -26.66 14.19
CA GLY A 353 -7.40 -25.54 13.92
C GLY A 353 -6.82 -24.44 13.04
N GLY A 354 -5.64 -24.66 12.45
CA GLY A 354 -4.97 -23.69 11.60
C GLY A 354 -5.60 -23.50 10.22
N ILE A 355 -5.37 -22.34 9.62
CA ILE A 355 -5.92 -21.92 8.34
C ILE A 355 -4.81 -21.95 7.29
N LEU A 356 -5.16 -22.35 6.06
CA LEU A 356 -4.35 -22.11 4.89
C LEU A 356 -4.97 -20.96 4.06
N PHE A 357 -4.27 -19.84 3.96
CA PHE A 357 -4.56 -18.81 2.97
C PHE A 357 -3.85 -19.16 1.67
N TYR A 358 -4.62 -19.52 0.64
CA TYR A 358 -4.09 -19.78 -0.70
C TYR A 358 -4.33 -18.54 -1.56
N ARG A 359 -3.27 -17.90 -2.07
CA ARG A 359 -3.43 -16.71 -2.89
C ARG A 359 -4.04 -17.06 -4.25
N GLY A 360 -5.18 -16.49 -4.53
CA GLY A 360 -5.90 -16.60 -5.81
C GLY A 360 -5.29 -15.74 -6.91
N PHE A 361 -3.97 -15.67 -6.97
CA PHE A 361 -3.20 -14.88 -7.93
C PHE A 361 -2.21 -15.80 -8.64
N VAL A 362 -2.71 -16.44 -9.70
CA VAL A 362 -1.93 -17.32 -10.59
C VAL A 362 -2.13 -16.83 -12.01
N TYR A 363 -1.05 -16.54 -12.71
CA TYR A 363 -1.09 -16.11 -14.11
C TYR A 363 0.22 -16.49 -14.82
N ASP A 364 0.12 -16.63 -16.15
CA ASP A 364 1.28 -16.78 -17.02
C ASP A 364 1.83 -15.40 -17.39
N HIS A 365 3.03 -15.07 -16.92
CA HIS A 365 3.69 -13.81 -17.22
C HIS A 365 4.36 -13.79 -18.61
N HIS A 366 4.39 -14.93 -19.31
CA HIS A 366 4.86 -15.05 -20.70
C HIS A 366 3.76 -14.89 -21.75
N LEU A 367 2.54 -14.48 -21.36
CA LEU A 367 1.45 -14.23 -22.30
C LEU A 367 1.90 -13.28 -23.43
N ASP A 368 1.66 -13.68 -24.67
CA ASP A 368 1.90 -12.80 -25.83
C ASP A 368 0.85 -11.68 -25.86
N TRP A 369 1.27 -10.47 -25.52
CA TRP A 369 0.40 -9.31 -25.54
C TRP A 369 -0.09 -8.90 -26.94
N HIS A 370 0.53 -9.40 -28.04
CA HIS A 370 0.05 -9.19 -29.41
C HIS A 370 -1.19 -10.05 -29.73
N ASP A 371 -1.39 -11.14 -28.99
CA ASP A 371 -2.64 -11.89 -29.07
C ASP A 371 -3.78 -11.07 -28.44
N LEU A 372 -4.70 -10.55 -29.28
CA LEU A 372 -5.83 -9.75 -28.82
C LEU A 372 -6.86 -10.53 -27.98
N LYS A 373 -6.72 -11.84 -27.88
CA LYS A 373 -7.55 -12.70 -27.03
C LYS A 373 -6.86 -13.06 -25.70
N ALA A 374 -5.56 -12.84 -25.58
CA ALA A 374 -4.83 -13.06 -24.34
C ALA A 374 -5.16 -11.97 -23.33
N ASP A 375 -5.51 -12.35 -22.10
CA ASP A 375 -5.87 -11.41 -21.04
C ASP A 375 -5.55 -11.99 -19.66
N ARG A 376 -4.58 -11.38 -18.97
CA ARG A 376 -4.20 -11.79 -17.61
C ARG A 376 -5.32 -11.61 -16.60
N ALA A 377 -6.20 -10.64 -16.81
CA ALA A 377 -7.34 -10.39 -15.91
C ALA A 377 -8.26 -11.60 -15.77
N ARG A 378 -8.29 -12.50 -16.79
CA ARG A 378 -9.08 -13.71 -16.76
C ARG A 378 -8.53 -14.82 -15.86
N ALA A 379 -7.21 -14.83 -15.61
CA ALA A 379 -6.49 -16.00 -15.13
C ALA A 379 -7.03 -16.53 -13.80
N ALA A 380 -7.23 -15.66 -12.80
CA ALA A 380 -7.73 -16.10 -11.51
C ALA A 380 -9.10 -16.77 -11.59
N TYR A 381 -10.04 -16.18 -12.35
CA TYR A 381 -11.36 -16.76 -12.51
C TYR A 381 -11.32 -18.09 -13.28
N ASP A 382 -10.62 -18.14 -14.42
CA ASP A 382 -10.54 -19.34 -15.26
C ASP A 382 -9.90 -20.53 -14.52
N ILE A 383 -8.98 -20.27 -13.58
CA ILE A 383 -8.35 -21.30 -12.75
C ILE A 383 -9.27 -21.73 -11.61
N PHE A 384 -9.76 -20.77 -10.80
CA PHE A 384 -10.36 -21.08 -9.52
C PHE A 384 -11.87 -21.30 -9.54
N HIS A 385 -12.61 -20.69 -10.47
CA HIS A 385 -14.06 -20.84 -10.55
C HIS A 385 -14.51 -22.31 -10.69
N LYS A 386 -13.86 -23.10 -11.54
CA LYS A 386 -14.13 -24.52 -11.73
C LYS A 386 -13.78 -25.42 -10.54
N LEU A 387 -13.04 -24.87 -9.58
CA LEU A 387 -12.59 -25.57 -8.36
C LEU A 387 -13.49 -25.25 -7.15
N ASP A 388 -14.57 -24.48 -7.34
CA ASP A 388 -15.46 -24.08 -6.26
C ASP A 388 -16.03 -25.28 -5.49
N GLY A 389 -15.93 -25.22 -4.17
CA GLY A 389 -16.41 -26.28 -3.25
C GLY A 389 -15.52 -27.52 -3.15
N GLN A 390 -14.33 -27.54 -3.78
CA GLN A 390 -13.39 -28.66 -3.70
C GLN A 390 -12.27 -28.42 -2.65
N PHE A 391 -12.12 -27.22 -2.17
CA PHE A 391 -11.17 -26.87 -1.11
C PHE A 391 -11.65 -27.38 0.26
N ASP A 392 -10.72 -27.85 1.09
CA ASP A 392 -11.01 -28.23 2.47
C ASP A 392 -11.50 -27.01 3.29
N SER A 393 -12.32 -27.26 4.33
CA SER A 393 -13.02 -26.19 5.08
C SER A 393 -12.11 -25.19 5.82
N ASN A 394 -10.83 -25.50 5.98
CA ASN A 394 -9.82 -24.60 6.56
C ASN A 394 -8.91 -23.95 5.51
N VAL A 395 -9.22 -24.08 4.24
CA VAL A 395 -8.62 -23.26 3.16
C VAL A 395 -9.46 -22.00 2.99
N ILE A 396 -8.79 -20.85 2.90
CA ILE A 396 -9.38 -19.56 2.51
C ILE A 396 -8.65 -19.08 1.25
N LEU A 397 -9.40 -18.89 0.18
CA LEU A 397 -8.85 -18.32 -1.04
C LEU A 397 -8.69 -16.81 -0.86
N GLN A 398 -7.46 -16.31 -0.87
CA GLN A 398 -7.12 -14.91 -0.71
C GLN A 398 -7.07 -14.24 -2.07
N ILE A 399 -8.04 -13.37 -2.37
CA ILE A 399 -8.32 -12.80 -3.68
C ILE A 399 -8.02 -11.30 -3.65
N LYS A 400 -7.20 -10.80 -4.56
CA LYS A 400 -6.95 -9.36 -4.73
C LYS A 400 -8.24 -8.60 -5.00
N ASN A 401 -8.32 -7.36 -4.54
CA ASN A 401 -9.49 -6.50 -4.74
C ASN A 401 -9.86 -6.33 -6.22
N GLY A 402 -8.87 -6.24 -7.11
CA GLY A 402 -9.02 -6.20 -8.57
C GLY A 402 -8.41 -7.44 -9.26
N PRO A 403 -8.66 -7.63 -10.55
CA PRO A 403 -8.23 -8.82 -11.30
C PRO A 403 -6.78 -8.76 -11.78
N ILE A 404 -6.10 -7.62 -11.69
CA ILE A 404 -4.73 -7.43 -12.17
C ILE A 404 -3.74 -7.45 -11.01
N ASP A 405 -3.45 -6.31 -10.37
CA ASP A 405 -2.40 -6.23 -9.35
C ASP A 405 -2.39 -4.89 -8.60
N PHE A 406 -3.42 -4.56 -7.84
CA PHE A 406 -3.47 -3.34 -7.02
C PHE A 406 -3.16 -2.04 -7.78
N GLN A 407 -3.59 -1.96 -9.04
CA GLN A 407 -3.39 -0.77 -9.87
C GLN A 407 -4.18 0.43 -9.34
N VAL A 408 -3.91 1.58 -9.92
CA VAL A 408 -4.52 2.87 -9.52
C VAL A 408 -6.05 2.80 -9.44
N ARG A 409 -6.69 2.11 -10.40
CA ARG A 409 -8.11 1.74 -10.41
C ARG A 409 -8.31 0.44 -11.16
N GLU A 410 -9.01 -0.49 -10.51
CA GLU A 410 -9.44 -1.76 -11.09
C GLU A 410 -10.91 -2.01 -10.74
N PRO A 411 -11.67 -2.73 -11.56
CA PRO A 411 -12.99 -3.21 -11.15
C PRO A 411 -12.85 -4.28 -10.06
N ALA A 412 -13.90 -4.53 -9.29
CA ALA A 412 -13.93 -5.64 -8.34
C ALA A 412 -13.69 -6.98 -9.08
N SER A 413 -12.85 -7.86 -8.52
CA SER A 413 -12.56 -9.15 -9.14
C SER A 413 -13.84 -9.99 -9.34
N PRO A 414 -14.10 -10.52 -10.54
CA PRO A 414 -15.29 -11.35 -10.78
C PRO A 414 -15.28 -12.65 -9.95
N LEU A 415 -14.11 -13.05 -9.45
CA LEU A 415 -13.97 -14.27 -8.67
C LEU A 415 -14.79 -14.22 -7.37
N PHE A 416 -15.00 -13.03 -6.76
CA PHE A 416 -15.87 -12.87 -5.58
C PHE A 416 -17.29 -13.36 -5.83
N GLY A 417 -17.85 -13.07 -7.02
CA GLY A 417 -19.17 -13.56 -7.41
C GLY A 417 -19.16 -14.98 -8.00
N GLY A 418 -17.98 -15.49 -8.34
CA GLY A 418 -17.81 -16.79 -8.99
C GLY A 418 -17.66 -17.99 -8.04
N LEU A 419 -17.44 -17.75 -6.75
CA LEU A 419 -17.24 -18.79 -5.73
C LEU A 419 -18.39 -18.75 -4.72
N THR A 420 -19.16 -19.85 -4.63
CA THR A 420 -20.33 -19.93 -3.75
C THR A 420 -20.19 -20.92 -2.60
N LYS A 421 -19.18 -21.77 -2.62
CA LYS A 421 -18.92 -22.85 -1.64
C LYS A 421 -17.52 -22.78 -1.03
N THR A 422 -16.65 -21.99 -1.60
CA THR A 422 -15.26 -21.83 -1.14
C THR A 422 -15.16 -20.62 -0.22
N ASN A 423 -14.41 -20.75 0.87
CA ASN A 423 -14.11 -19.63 1.75
C ASN A 423 -13.25 -18.60 1.02
N GLN A 424 -13.56 -17.31 1.17
CA GLN A 424 -12.90 -16.22 0.48
C GLN A 424 -12.44 -15.14 1.45
N ALA A 425 -11.28 -14.55 1.20
CA ALA A 425 -10.87 -13.30 1.83
C ALA A 425 -10.45 -12.32 0.76
N ILE A 426 -10.79 -11.04 0.94
CA ILE A 426 -10.27 -9.98 0.08
C ILE A 426 -8.84 -9.64 0.49
N GLU A 427 -7.93 -9.58 -0.50
CA GLU A 427 -6.57 -9.07 -0.33
C GLU A 427 -6.53 -7.61 -0.80
N MET A 428 -6.21 -6.71 0.12
CA MET A 428 -6.00 -5.28 -0.14
C MET A 428 -4.54 -4.93 0.08
N GLN A 429 -4.00 -4.02 -0.71
CA GLN A 429 -2.64 -3.55 -0.49
C GLN A 429 -2.65 -2.23 0.29
N ILE A 430 -2.12 -2.25 1.52
CA ILE A 430 -1.98 -1.08 2.40
C ILE A 430 -0.74 -0.28 2.01
N THR A 431 0.36 -0.99 1.72
CA THR A 431 1.54 -0.40 1.08
C THR A 431 1.19 0.08 -0.33
N GLN A 432 1.90 1.08 -0.83
CA GLN A 432 1.50 1.82 -2.03
C GLN A 432 2.38 1.46 -3.23
N GLU A 433 2.42 0.18 -3.65
CA GLU A 433 3.31 -0.31 -4.70
C GLU A 433 3.21 0.51 -6.00
N TYR A 434 2.01 0.64 -6.56
CA TYR A 434 1.73 1.43 -7.76
C TYR A 434 1.12 2.80 -7.46
N LEU A 435 1.10 3.20 -6.20
CA LEU A 435 0.38 4.35 -5.68
C LEU A 435 1.32 5.35 -4.99
N GLY A 436 2.52 5.53 -5.56
CA GLY A 436 3.48 6.52 -5.11
C GLY A 436 4.38 6.11 -3.95
N GLN A 437 4.40 4.82 -3.59
CA GLN A 437 5.41 4.16 -2.72
C GLN A 437 5.67 4.89 -1.38
N GLY A 438 4.61 5.39 -0.73
CA GLY A 438 4.72 6.16 0.49
C GLY A 438 5.36 7.55 0.34
N ARG A 439 5.85 7.90 -0.87
CA ARG A 439 6.37 9.24 -1.19
C ARG A 439 5.24 10.19 -1.56
N HIS A 440 4.19 9.69 -2.22
CA HIS A 440 2.98 10.43 -2.54
C HIS A 440 1.90 10.18 -1.50
N LEU A 441 1.17 11.23 -1.16
CA LEU A 441 -0.04 11.09 -0.36
C LEU A 441 -1.12 10.44 -1.22
N VAL A 442 -1.51 9.22 -0.85
CA VAL A 442 -2.67 8.51 -1.41
C VAL A 442 -3.39 7.78 -0.28
N PHE A 443 -4.58 8.25 0.06
CA PHE A 443 -5.44 7.62 1.05
C PHE A 443 -6.32 6.58 0.37
N LEU A 444 -6.13 5.32 0.72
CA LEU A 444 -6.68 4.16 0.02
C LEU A 444 -8.13 3.79 0.40
N PRO A 445 -8.66 4.10 1.59
CA PRO A 445 -10.02 3.75 1.95
C PRO A 445 -11.13 4.13 0.95
N PRO A 446 -11.08 5.27 0.22
CA PRO A 446 -12.05 5.53 -0.85
C PRO A 446 -12.04 4.47 -1.94
N MET A 447 -10.85 4.05 -2.41
CA MET A 447 -10.67 3.00 -3.42
C MET A 447 -11.19 1.64 -2.91
N TRP A 448 -10.82 1.26 -1.68
CA TRP A 448 -11.29 0.01 -1.09
C TRP A 448 -12.80 -0.01 -0.89
N LYS A 449 -13.41 1.13 -0.55
CA LYS A 449 -14.87 1.24 -0.42
C LYS A 449 -15.58 1.00 -1.74
N GLU A 450 -15.06 1.49 -2.87
CA GLU A 450 -15.66 1.20 -4.18
C GLU A 450 -15.73 -0.32 -4.43
N THR A 451 -14.65 -1.06 -4.12
CA THR A 451 -14.66 -2.52 -4.25
C THR A 451 -15.56 -3.20 -3.22
N LEU A 452 -15.48 -2.81 -1.94
CA LEU A 452 -16.23 -3.46 -0.87
C LEU A 452 -17.75 -3.28 -1.01
N ASP A 453 -18.18 -2.13 -1.51
CA ASP A 453 -19.59 -1.81 -1.69
C ASP A 453 -20.14 -2.24 -3.06
N PHE A 454 -19.27 -2.70 -3.97
CA PHE A 454 -19.69 -3.15 -5.30
C PHE A 454 -20.61 -4.38 -5.20
N ASP A 455 -21.81 -4.26 -5.78
CA ASP A 455 -22.79 -5.35 -5.80
C ASP A 455 -22.43 -6.36 -6.92
N MET A 456 -22.01 -7.55 -6.52
CA MET A 456 -21.66 -8.63 -7.45
C MET A 456 -22.88 -9.34 -8.05
N HIS A 457 -24.09 -9.09 -7.54
CA HIS A 457 -25.30 -9.83 -7.88
C HIS A 457 -25.16 -11.36 -7.77
N ALA A 458 -24.22 -11.84 -6.95
CA ALA A 458 -23.82 -13.24 -6.88
C ALA A 458 -24.91 -14.16 -6.31
N ASN A 459 -25.85 -13.62 -5.55
CA ASN A 459 -27.03 -14.31 -5.02
C ASN A 459 -28.26 -13.40 -5.11
N GLY A 460 -28.49 -12.80 -6.30
CA GLY A 460 -29.46 -11.74 -6.48
C GLY A 460 -28.88 -10.35 -6.14
N PRO A 461 -29.68 -9.30 -6.15
CA PRO A 461 -29.27 -7.95 -5.78
C PRO A 461 -28.85 -7.89 -4.29
N ASP A 462 -28.15 -6.80 -3.92
CA ASP A 462 -27.66 -6.55 -2.56
C ASP A 462 -26.66 -7.61 -2.03
N THR A 463 -25.79 -8.09 -2.91
CA THR A 463 -24.69 -9.01 -2.57
C THR A 463 -23.32 -8.35 -2.77
N PRO A 464 -22.99 -7.32 -1.98
CA PRO A 464 -21.73 -6.60 -2.11
C PRO A 464 -20.52 -7.46 -1.69
N VAL A 465 -19.35 -7.16 -2.26
CA VAL A 465 -18.10 -7.88 -1.98
C VAL A 465 -17.86 -8.04 -0.47
N LYS A 466 -18.06 -6.97 0.33
CA LYS A 466 -17.89 -7.02 1.79
C LYS A 466 -18.72 -8.11 2.47
N ALA A 467 -19.94 -8.35 1.99
CA ALA A 467 -20.83 -9.37 2.57
C ALA A 467 -20.40 -10.79 2.13
N ILE A 468 -19.96 -10.94 0.88
CA ILE A 468 -19.46 -12.20 0.34
C ILE A 468 -18.23 -12.67 1.13
N VAL A 469 -17.19 -11.83 1.22
CA VAL A 469 -15.92 -12.19 1.88
C VAL A 469 -16.08 -12.38 3.40
N ALA A 470 -17.07 -11.76 4.03
CA ALA A 470 -17.39 -12.00 5.43
C ALA A 470 -18.19 -13.30 5.68
N GLY A 471 -18.50 -14.08 4.63
CA GLY A 471 -19.30 -15.32 4.74
C GLY A 471 -20.77 -15.08 5.04
N LYS A 472 -21.32 -13.90 4.71
CA LYS A 472 -22.72 -13.52 5.04
C LYS A 472 -23.70 -13.81 3.89
N VAL A 473 -23.21 -14.16 2.71
CA VAL A 473 -24.04 -14.41 1.53
C VAL A 473 -24.27 -15.90 1.29
N PHE A 474 -23.22 -16.70 1.36
CA PHE A 474 -23.26 -18.12 1.05
C PHE A 474 -23.19 -18.96 2.34
N PRO A 475 -24.17 -19.87 2.58
CA PRO A 475 -24.20 -20.68 3.79
C PRO A 475 -22.96 -21.56 3.93
N GLY A 476 -22.40 -21.58 5.15
CA GLY A 476 -21.22 -22.41 5.49
C GLY A 476 -19.88 -21.84 5.05
N THR A 477 -19.85 -20.72 4.34
CA THR A 477 -18.60 -20.02 4.03
C THR A 477 -18.18 -19.11 5.17
N ARG A 478 -16.87 -18.81 5.24
CA ARG A 478 -16.27 -17.85 6.17
C ARG A 478 -15.06 -17.20 5.48
N GLY A 479 -14.63 -16.06 5.98
CA GLY A 479 -13.47 -15.37 5.43
C GLY A 479 -13.29 -14.02 6.09
N GLY A 480 -12.90 -13.01 5.31
CA GLY A 480 -12.71 -11.66 5.83
C GLY A 480 -11.75 -10.83 5.01
N PHE A 481 -10.88 -10.11 5.70
CA PHE A 481 -10.03 -9.08 5.16
C PHE A 481 -8.56 -9.41 5.43
N VAL A 482 -7.72 -9.32 4.40
CA VAL A 482 -6.27 -9.47 4.49
C VAL A 482 -5.62 -8.25 3.86
N GLY A 483 -4.74 -7.58 4.59
CA GLY A 483 -4.04 -6.36 4.14
C GLY A 483 -2.54 -6.60 3.97
N VAL A 484 -1.97 -6.30 2.82
CA VAL A 484 -0.52 -6.31 2.62
C VAL A 484 0.04 -5.00 3.14
N SER A 485 0.72 -5.00 4.29
CA SER A 485 1.14 -3.78 4.98
C SER A 485 2.60 -3.42 4.78
N ASN A 486 3.52 -4.40 4.86
CA ASN A 486 4.95 -4.21 4.58
C ASN A 486 5.57 -3.08 5.41
N VAL A 487 5.25 -3.05 6.70
CA VAL A 487 5.75 -2.02 7.62
C VAL A 487 7.23 -2.20 7.91
N GLY A 488 7.95 -1.08 8.03
CA GLY A 488 9.38 -1.09 8.30
C GLY A 488 9.78 -0.42 9.62
N LEU A 489 11.08 -0.38 9.86
CA LEU A 489 11.70 0.18 11.09
C LEU A 489 11.61 1.70 11.20
N ASP A 490 11.28 2.41 10.11
CA ASP A 490 11.18 3.87 10.15
C ASP A 490 10.06 4.32 11.09
N SER A 491 10.19 5.51 11.65
CA SER A 491 9.16 6.12 12.50
C SER A 491 7.83 6.34 11.75
N THR A 492 7.89 6.39 10.43
CA THR A 492 6.72 6.52 9.54
C THR A 492 5.98 5.21 9.29
N TRP A 493 6.55 4.04 9.62
CA TRP A 493 6.05 2.70 9.34
C TRP A 493 5.90 2.33 7.84
N LEU A 494 5.38 3.25 7.02
CA LEU A 494 5.01 3.06 5.61
C LEU A 494 5.68 4.05 4.65
N GLY A 495 6.73 4.77 5.10
CA GLY A 495 7.47 5.74 4.29
C GLY A 495 6.96 7.19 4.40
N SER A 496 5.76 7.41 4.95
CA SER A 496 5.23 8.75 5.25
C SER A 496 4.30 8.71 6.47
N TYR A 497 4.31 9.78 7.27
CA TYR A 497 3.40 9.89 8.41
C TYR A 497 1.93 9.87 8.00
N LEU A 498 1.58 10.48 6.87
CA LEU A 498 0.21 10.49 6.36
C LEU A 498 -0.23 9.12 5.83
N SER A 499 0.70 8.25 5.41
CA SER A 499 0.41 6.90 4.94
C SER A 499 -0.04 5.96 6.06
N THR A 500 0.25 6.26 7.34
CA THR A 500 -0.25 5.46 8.47
C THR A 500 -1.78 5.45 8.55
N ALA A 501 -2.46 6.45 7.94
CA ALA A 501 -3.91 6.47 7.77
C ALA A 501 -4.43 5.28 6.94
N ASN A 502 -3.61 4.69 6.05
CA ASN A 502 -3.99 3.53 5.27
C ASN A 502 -4.06 2.26 6.15
N LEU A 503 -3.08 2.06 7.05
CA LEU A 503 -3.11 0.94 8.00
C LEU A 503 -4.29 1.09 8.98
N TYR A 504 -4.49 2.29 9.52
CA TYR A 504 -5.64 2.60 10.35
C TYR A 504 -6.96 2.32 9.61
N GLY A 505 -7.08 2.83 8.40
CA GLY A 505 -8.28 2.71 7.57
C GLY A 505 -8.60 1.26 7.18
N PHE A 506 -7.57 0.46 6.88
CA PHE A 506 -7.75 -0.97 6.64
C PHE A 506 -8.36 -1.67 7.85
N GLY A 507 -7.77 -1.48 9.04
CA GLY A 507 -8.29 -2.10 10.26
C GLY A 507 -9.71 -1.66 10.58
N ARG A 508 -10.01 -0.36 10.41
CA ARG A 508 -11.38 0.16 10.63
C ARG A 508 -12.40 -0.42 9.65
N LEU A 509 -12.05 -0.59 8.37
CA LEU A 509 -12.92 -1.25 7.38
C LEU A 509 -13.04 -2.77 7.62
N ALA A 510 -11.98 -3.43 8.07
CA ALA A 510 -12.05 -4.84 8.44
C ALA A 510 -12.95 -5.06 9.66
N TRP A 511 -13.01 -4.09 10.59
CA TRP A 511 -13.90 -4.10 11.73
C TRP A 511 -15.35 -3.76 11.36
N ASP A 512 -15.53 -2.65 10.64
CA ASP A 512 -16.84 -2.18 10.15
C ASP A 512 -16.71 -1.57 8.73
N PRO A 513 -16.99 -2.34 7.68
CA PRO A 513 -16.88 -1.88 6.30
C PRO A 513 -17.98 -0.86 5.89
N ASN A 514 -18.92 -0.54 6.80
CA ASN A 514 -19.94 0.48 6.54
C ASN A 514 -19.47 1.90 6.88
N LEU A 515 -18.34 2.05 7.58
CA LEU A 515 -17.73 3.36 7.80
C LEU A 515 -17.40 4.03 6.45
N SER A 516 -17.64 5.32 6.37
CA SER A 516 -17.20 6.12 5.23
C SER A 516 -15.70 6.42 5.34
N ALA A 517 -15.04 6.58 4.19
CA ALA A 517 -13.64 7.00 4.16
C ALA A 517 -13.40 8.34 4.90
N ARG A 518 -14.39 9.28 4.84
CA ARG A 518 -14.31 10.54 5.56
C ARG A 518 -14.33 10.37 7.08
N GLN A 519 -15.20 9.50 7.60
CA GLN A 519 -15.22 9.18 9.05
C GLN A 519 -13.89 8.60 9.50
N ILE A 520 -13.33 7.68 8.73
CA ILE A 520 -12.02 7.07 9.02
C ILE A 520 -10.91 8.11 9.02
N ALA A 521 -10.88 9.00 8.02
CA ALA A 521 -9.90 10.09 7.96
C ALA A 521 -10.02 11.06 9.14
N GLU A 522 -11.25 11.38 9.56
CA GLU A 522 -11.50 12.24 10.71
C GLU A 522 -11.07 11.58 12.03
N GLU A 523 -11.42 10.30 12.25
CA GLU A 523 -10.96 9.55 13.42
C GLU A 523 -9.42 9.55 13.48
N TRP A 524 -8.76 9.18 12.39
CA TRP A 524 -7.31 9.12 12.33
C TRP A 524 -6.65 10.49 12.57
N ALA A 525 -7.18 11.54 11.94
CA ALA A 525 -6.66 12.90 12.10
C ALA A 525 -6.75 13.38 13.55
N ARG A 526 -7.89 13.16 14.22
CA ARG A 526 -8.09 13.54 15.64
C ARG A 526 -7.20 12.76 16.59
N LEU A 527 -7.01 11.46 16.32
CA LEU A 527 -6.12 10.60 17.13
C LEU A 527 -4.66 11.04 17.01
N THR A 528 -4.23 11.38 15.79
CA THR A 528 -2.82 11.66 15.47
C THR A 528 -2.43 13.11 15.76
N PHE A 529 -3.29 14.10 15.43
CA PHE A 529 -2.95 15.52 15.48
C PHE A 529 -3.73 16.29 16.58
N GLY A 530 -4.75 15.69 17.16
CA GLY A 530 -5.64 16.35 18.12
C GLY A 530 -6.89 16.93 17.47
N ASN A 531 -7.62 17.77 18.21
CA ASN A 531 -8.98 18.20 17.87
C ASN A 531 -9.09 19.63 17.31
N ASP A 532 -7.97 20.29 16.95
CA ASP A 532 -8.04 21.60 16.30
C ASP A 532 -8.83 21.48 14.98
N PRO A 533 -9.97 22.18 14.84
CA PRO A 533 -10.83 22.03 13.66
C PRO A 533 -10.12 22.40 12.34
N ALA A 534 -9.20 23.38 12.37
CA ALA A 534 -8.47 23.76 11.17
C ALA A 534 -7.51 22.66 10.73
N VAL A 535 -6.81 22.02 11.68
CA VAL A 535 -5.92 20.91 11.42
C VAL A 535 -6.72 19.70 10.92
N VAL A 536 -7.76 19.29 11.65
CA VAL A 536 -8.59 18.13 11.29
C VAL A 536 -9.22 18.30 9.92
N ASN A 537 -9.88 19.43 9.65
CA ASN A 537 -10.53 19.66 8.36
C ASN A 537 -9.54 19.65 7.20
N THR A 538 -8.38 20.30 7.34
CA THR A 538 -7.35 20.30 6.30
C THR A 538 -6.86 18.89 6.03
N ILE A 539 -6.55 18.09 7.05
CA ILE A 539 -6.07 16.72 6.90
C ILE A 539 -7.13 15.83 6.25
N VAL A 540 -8.39 15.93 6.67
CA VAL A 540 -9.51 15.18 6.08
C VAL A 540 -9.67 15.50 4.60
N GLU A 541 -9.59 16.76 4.22
CA GLU A 541 -9.66 17.20 2.80
C GLU A 541 -8.48 16.64 1.99
N LEU A 542 -7.25 16.75 2.51
CA LEU A 542 -6.04 16.20 1.89
C LEU A 542 -6.18 14.69 1.67
N GLN A 543 -6.55 13.94 2.71
CA GLN A 543 -6.69 12.49 2.64
C GLN A 543 -7.80 12.08 1.65
N THR A 544 -9.02 12.56 1.83
CA THR A 544 -10.17 12.07 1.05
C THR A 544 -10.12 12.42 -0.44
N SER A 545 -9.38 13.45 -0.82
CA SER A 545 -9.21 13.84 -2.22
C SER A 545 -7.97 13.23 -2.89
N SER A 546 -7.06 12.65 -2.12
CA SER A 546 -5.72 12.29 -2.59
C SER A 546 -5.69 11.13 -3.60
N TRP A 547 -6.52 10.09 -3.42
CA TRP A 547 -6.59 8.99 -4.39
C TRP A 547 -7.07 9.46 -5.76
N LYS A 548 -8.17 10.23 -5.82
CA LYS A 548 -8.67 10.76 -7.10
C LYS A 548 -7.67 11.73 -7.75
N MET A 549 -6.99 12.54 -6.96
CA MET A 549 -5.93 13.41 -7.44
C MET A 549 -4.78 12.60 -8.05
N TYR A 550 -4.34 11.52 -7.38
CA TYR A 550 -3.29 10.62 -7.86
C TYR A 550 -3.70 9.92 -9.16
N GLU A 551 -4.92 9.36 -9.22
CA GLU A 551 -5.50 8.79 -10.43
C GLU A 551 -5.48 9.79 -11.59
N ASP A 552 -5.88 11.04 -11.32
CA ASP A 552 -6.00 12.06 -12.36
C ASP A 552 -4.65 12.41 -13.00
N TYR A 553 -3.56 12.50 -12.23
CA TYR A 553 -2.26 12.81 -12.82
C TYR A 553 -1.45 11.60 -13.24
N THR A 554 -1.93 10.36 -13.01
CA THR A 554 -1.21 9.13 -13.40
C THR A 554 -1.94 8.30 -14.44
N GLY A 555 -3.15 7.78 -14.14
CA GLY A 555 -3.85 6.83 -15.00
C GLY A 555 -5.37 6.96 -14.92
N PRO A 556 -5.97 8.05 -15.44
CA PRO A 556 -7.42 8.23 -15.45
C PRO A 556 -8.13 7.22 -16.33
N LEU A 557 -9.46 7.07 -16.13
CA LEU A 557 -10.35 6.17 -16.91
C LEU A 557 -9.97 4.68 -16.78
N SER A 558 -9.23 4.30 -15.73
CA SER A 558 -8.67 2.96 -15.59
C SER A 558 -7.72 2.57 -16.74
N ALA A 559 -6.90 3.52 -17.20
CA ALA A 559 -5.87 3.26 -18.20
C ALA A 559 -4.81 2.26 -17.69
N GLY A 560 -4.79 2.03 -16.37
CA GLY A 560 -3.85 1.14 -15.71
C GLY A 560 -2.62 1.85 -15.18
N THR A 561 -1.59 1.09 -14.89
CA THR A 561 -0.33 1.58 -14.36
C THR A 561 0.61 1.92 -15.51
N LEU A 562 1.03 3.18 -15.62
CA LEU A 562 1.88 3.71 -16.69
C LEU A 562 3.36 3.80 -16.29
N THR A 563 3.80 2.89 -15.42
CA THR A 563 5.20 2.79 -14.95
C THR A 563 5.92 1.62 -15.62
N ALA A 564 7.23 1.55 -15.47
CA ALA A 564 8.01 0.37 -15.85
C ALA A 564 7.66 -0.80 -14.92
N ILE A 565 6.95 -1.81 -15.44
CA ILE A 565 6.50 -2.98 -14.65
C ILE A 565 7.69 -3.82 -14.19
N ALA A 566 8.73 -3.98 -15.00
CA ALA A 566 9.96 -4.68 -14.63
C ALA A 566 10.91 -3.84 -13.76
N GLY A 567 10.60 -2.56 -13.55
CA GLY A 567 11.41 -1.62 -12.79
C GLY A 567 10.92 -1.44 -11.35
N ASP A 568 10.99 -0.20 -10.91
CA ASP A 568 10.65 0.22 -9.55
C ASP A 568 9.15 0.48 -9.30
N HIS A 569 8.31 0.51 -10.33
CA HIS A 569 6.86 0.75 -10.28
C HIS A 569 6.49 2.17 -9.79
N TYR A 570 7.31 3.16 -10.08
CA TYR A 570 7.16 4.45 -9.42
C TYR A 570 6.78 5.58 -10.40
N GLU A 571 7.71 6.03 -11.24
CA GLU A 571 7.51 7.18 -12.11
C GLU A 571 7.00 6.81 -13.51
N PRO A 572 6.57 7.78 -14.34
CA PRO A 572 6.07 7.47 -15.67
C PRO A 572 7.14 6.81 -16.53
N SER A 573 6.75 5.81 -17.28
CA SER A 573 7.62 5.07 -18.19
C SER A 573 6.82 4.50 -19.35
N VAL A 574 6.03 5.36 -20.02
CA VAL A 574 5.05 4.96 -21.02
C VAL A 574 5.72 4.33 -22.23
N GLU A 575 6.76 4.97 -22.75
CA GLU A 575 7.47 4.52 -23.95
C GLU A 575 8.25 3.22 -23.70
N SER A 576 8.94 3.10 -22.60
CA SER A 576 9.77 1.94 -22.27
C SER A 576 9.12 0.93 -21.37
N SER A 577 7.88 1.12 -20.98
CA SER A 577 7.15 0.19 -20.13
C SER A 577 6.98 -1.17 -20.81
N GLU A 578 7.06 -2.22 -20.01
CA GLU A 578 6.98 -3.59 -20.48
C GLU A 578 5.60 -3.92 -21.09
N ARG A 579 5.60 -4.36 -22.35
CA ARG A 579 4.39 -4.68 -23.10
C ARG A 579 3.99 -6.16 -22.92
N ASN A 580 3.46 -6.48 -21.77
CA ASN A 580 3.10 -7.85 -21.39
C ASN A 580 1.59 -8.07 -21.17
N GLY A 581 0.71 -7.15 -21.60
CA GLY A 581 -0.73 -7.26 -21.45
C GLY A 581 -1.28 -6.91 -20.07
N TRP A 582 -0.48 -6.29 -19.21
CA TRP A 582 -0.91 -5.86 -17.88
C TRP A 582 -1.87 -4.69 -17.89
N GLY A 583 -1.62 -3.69 -18.73
CA GLY A 583 -2.36 -2.45 -18.80
C GLY A 583 -3.09 -2.24 -20.11
N GLN A 584 -4.19 -1.54 -20.06
CA GLN A 584 -5.03 -1.18 -21.19
C GLN A 584 -4.31 -0.28 -22.19
N TRP A 585 -3.41 0.56 -21.70
CA TRP A 585 -2.56 1.45 -22.49
C TRP A 585 -1.58 0.69 -23.41
N HIS A 586 -1.27 -0.59 -23.14
CA HIS A 586 -0.49 -1.45 -24.04
C HIS A 586 -1.13 -1.62 -25.41
N ARG A 587 -2.44 -1.36 -25.53
CA ARG A 587 -3.19 -1.35 -26.78
C ARG A 587 -3.29 0.05 -27.37
N ALA A 588 -2.66 1.06 -26.73
CA ALA A 588 -2.64 2.42 -27.26
C ALA A 588 -1.80 2.50 -28.54
N ASP A 589 -2.38 3.09 -29.58
CA ASP A 589 -1.74 3.37 -30.85
C ASP A 589 -2.14 4.77 -31.37
N ALA A 590 -1.91 5.08 -32.63
CA ALA A 590 -2.29 6.36 -33.21
C ALA A 590 -3.81 6.58 -33.30
N THR A 591 -4.64 5.55 -33.11
CA THR A 591 -6.09 5.59 -33.36
C THR A 591 -6.92 5.47 -32.10
N GLY A 592 -6.45 4.77 -31.07
CA GLY A 592 -7.23 4.50 -29.86
C GLY A 592 -6.43 3.95 -28.71
N ILE A 593 -7.16 3.68 -27.62
CA ILE A 593 -6.62 3.22 -26.33
C ILE A 593 -7.64 2.32 -25.63
N GLY A 594 -7.17 1.56 -24.67
CA GLY A 594 -7.97 0.64 -23.85
C GLY A 594 -7.91 -0.79 -24.37
N MET A 595 -8.50 -1.70 -23.62
CA MET A 595 -8.48 -3.12 -23.94
C MET A 595 -9.90 -3.63 -24.18
N ASP A 596 -10.15 -4.23 -25.33
CA ASP A 596 -11.45 -4.86 -25.61
C ASP A 596 -11.59 -6.14 -24.80
N ARG A 597 -12.34 -6.07 -23.72
CA ARG A 597 -12.69 -7.16 -22.81
C ARG A 597 -14.13 -7.62 -22.94
N THR A 598 -14.85 -7.14 -23.97
CA THR A 598 -16.23 -7.52 -24.24
C THR A 598 -16.37 -9.00 -24.58
N VAL A 599 -17.56 -9.55 -24.33
CA VAL A 599 -17.91 -10.93 -24.73
C VAL A 599 -18.06 -11.00 -26.25
N ALA A 600 -18.58 -9.94 -26.85
CA ALA A 600 -18.90 -9.92 -28.27
C ALA A 600 -17.67 -9.94 -29.19
N THR A 601 -16.65 -9.12 -28.90
CA THR A 601 -15.51 -8.90 -29.79
C THR A 601 -14.15 -9.08 -29.11
N GLY A 602 -14.09 -8.88 -27.81
CA GLY A 602 -12.87 -8.84 -27.02
C GLY A 602 -12.39 -10.19 -26.46
N THR A 603 -11.73 -10.13 -25.32
CA THR A 603 -11.17 -11.29 -24.60
C THR A 603 -12.25 -12.13 -23.91
N GLY A 604 -13.47 -11.58 -23.75
CA GLY A 604 -14.59 -12.22 -23.06
C GLY A 604 -14.47 -12.14 -21.52
N TYR A 605 -13.58 -11.31 -20.98
CA TYR A 605 -13.43 -11.15 -19.52
C TYR A 605 -14.75 -10.73 -18.86
N ILE A 606 -15.54 -9.83 -19.48
CA ILE A 606 -16.82 -9.36 -18.94
C ILE A 606 -17.77 -10.52 -18.65
N GLY A 607 -17.71 -11.60 -19.45
CA GLY A 607 -18.51 -12.81 -19.25
C GLY A 607 -18.17 -13.61 -17.97
N GLN A 608 -17.16 -13.23 -17.21
CA GLN A 608 -16.84 -13.81 -15.90
C GLN A 608 -17.71 -13.22 -14.77
N TYR A 609 -18.37 -12.08 -15.00
CA TYR A 609 -19.32 -11.50 -14.05
C TYR A 609 -20.71 -12.12 -14.17
N GLN A 610 -21.52 -11.96 -13.12
CA GLN A 610 -22.93 -12.30 -13.15
C GLN A 610 -23.65 -11.48 -14.24
N PRO A 611 -24.73 -12.01 -14.84
CA PRO A 611 -25.37 -11.38 -16.01
C PRO A 611 -25.68 -9.89 -15.86
N ALA A 612 -26.21 -9.46 -14.72
CA ALA A 612 -26.56 -8.05 -14.50
C ALA A 612 -25.34 -7.12 -14.50
N VAL A 613 -24.22 -7.58 -13.93
CA VAL A 613 -22.95 -6.84 -13.91
C VAL A 613 -22.29 -6.89 -15.29
N ALA A 614 -22.33 -8.05 -15.94
CA ALA A 614 -21.81 -8.21 -17.31
C ALA A 614 -22.52 -7.26 -18.29
N GLU A 615 -23.86 -7.16 -18.23
CA GLU A 615 -24.64 -6.26 -19.07
C GLU A 615 -24.25 -4.79 -18.88
N MET A 616 -24.00 -4.38 -17.64
CA MET A 616 -23.55 -3.02 -17.32
C MET A 616 -22.20 -2.70 -17.98
N PHE A 617 -21.24 -3.62 -17.95
CA PHE A 617 -19.89 -3.40 -18.48
C PHE A 617 -19.79 -3.63 -19.99
N GLU A 618 -20.62 -4.49 -20.58
CA GLU A 618 -20.57 -4.86 -22.00
C GLU A 618 -20.90 -3.68 -22.92
N SER A 619 -21.79 -2.80 -22.48
CA SER A 619 -22.26 -1.67 -23.30
C SER A 619 -21.51 -0.38 -22.97
N LEU A 620 -20.99 0.28 -24.02
CA LEU A 620 -20.41 1.64 -23.89
C LEU A 620 -21.40 2.66 -23.30
N ALA A 621 -22.71 2.43 -23.43
CA ALA A 621 -23.73 3.34 -22.91
C ALA A 621 -23.95 3.19 -21.39
N THR A 622 -23.55 2.07 -20.80
CA THR A 622 -23.74 1.78 -19.37
C THR A 622 -22.44 1.57 -18.61
N CYS A 623 -21.33 1.34 -19.30
CA CYS A 623 -20.01 1.22 -18.69
C CYS A 623 -19.61 2.55 -18.06
N PRO A 624 -19.27 2.60 -16.75
CA PRO A 624 -18.81 3.83 -16.10
C PRO A 624 -17.55 4.39 -16.77
N ASP A 625 -17.50 5.71 -17.02
CA ASP A 625 -16.32 6.36 -17.61
C ASP A 625 -15.02 6.01 -16.85
N ALA A 626 -15.07 5.95 -15.52
CA ALA A 626 -13.91 5.64 -14.69
C ALA A 626 -13.30 4.25 -14.95
N LEU A 627 -14.05 3.31 -15.55
CA LEU A 627 -13.60 1.95 -15.89
C LEU A 627 -13.55 1.70 -17.39
N LEU A 628 -13.80 2.74 -18.22
CA LEU A 628 -13.96 2.59 -19.65
C LEU A 628 -12.79 1.88 -20.33
N LEU A 629 -11.57 2.35 -20.07
CA LEU A 629 -10.37 1.81 -20.75
C LEU A 629 -9.98 0.43 -20.23
N PHE A 630 -10.48 0.03 -19.06
CA PHE A 630 -10.34 -1.35 -18.59
C PHE A 630 -11.17 -2.31 -19.45
N PHE A 631 -12.40 -1.96 -19.80
CA PHE A 631 -13.32 -2.86 -20.46
C PHE A 631 -13.39 -2.71 -21.98
N HIS A 632 -13.08 -1.52 -22.51
CA HIS A 632 -13.26 -1.21 -23.92
C HIS A 632 -12.02 -0.58 -24.55
N HIS A 633 -11.74 -0.97 -25.81
CA HIS A 633 -10.85 -0.24 -26.68
C HIS A 633 -11.65 0.79 -27.47
N VAL A 634 -11.28 2.05 -27.35
CA VAL A 634 -12.04 3.16 -27.96
C VAL A 634 -11.13 4.13 -28.71
N PRO A 635 -11.62 4.80 -29.77
CA PRO A 635 -10.88 5.91 -30.38
C PRO A 635 -10.64 7.05 -29.39
N TYR A 636 -9.55 7.78 -29.54
CA TYR A 636 -9.28 8.99 -28.73
C TYR A 636 -10.38 10.05 -28.79
N THR A 637 -11.13 10.07 -29.89
CA THR A 637 -12.27 10.98 -30.13
C THR A 637 -13.60 10.48 -29.56
N PHE A 638 -13.64 9.30 -28.94
CA PHE A 638 -14.83 8.80 -28.27
C PHE A 638 -15.29 9.79 -27.20
N VAL A 639 -16.59 10.10 -27.16
CA VAL A 639 -17.17 11.05 -26.23
C VAL A 639 -17.67 10.33 -24.99
N LEU A 640 -17.10 10.66 -23.85
CA LEU A 640 -17.48 10.17 -22.52
C LEU A 640 -18.86 10.69 -22.11
N HIS A 641 -19.47 10.09 -21.08
CA HIS A 641 -20.72 10.60 -20.48
C HIS A 641 -20.58 12.05 -19.97
N SER A 642 -19.35 12.45 -19.59
CA SER A 642 -19.02 13.83 -19.24
C SER A 642 -19.10 14.84 -20.39
N GLY A 643 -19.23 14.37 -21.64
CA GLY A 643 -19.20 15.19 -22.84
C GLY A 643 -17.80 15.52 -23.38
N LYS A 644 -16.73 15.11 -22.70
CA LYS A 644 -15.35 15.26 -23.17
C LYS A 644 -14.94 14.09 -24.06
N THR A 645 -14.03 14.29 -25.00
CA THR A 645 -13.38 13.18 -25.68
C THR A 645 -12.38 12.50 -24.75
N VAL A 646 -12.09 11.21 -24.98
CA VAL A 646 -11.11 10.45 -24.17
C VAL A 646 -9.77 11.17 -24.09
N ILE A 647 -9.23 11.63 -25.24
CA ILE A 647 -7.94 12.31 -25.23
C ILE A 647 -7.99 13.63 -24.46
N GLN A 648 -9.06 14.42 -24.60
CA GLN A 648 -9.20 15.69 -23.87
C GLN A 648 -9.39 15.42 -22.37
N HIS A 649 -10.07 14.35 -22.00
CA HIS A 649 -10.17 13.95 -20.59
C HIS A 649 -8.80 13.57 -20.02
N ILE A 650 -7.98 12.82 -20.76
CA ILE A 650 -6.60 12.49 -20.33
C ILE A 650 -5.80 13.77 -20.07
N TYR A 651 -5.82 14.74 -21.00
CA TYR A 651 -5.10 16.01 -20.80
C TYR A 651 -5.64 16.78 -19.61
N ASP A 652 -6.95 17.00 -19.53
CA ASP A 652 -7.56 17.77 -18.45
C ASP A 652 -7.28 17.15 -17.08
N SER A 653 -7.41 15.82 -16.95
CA SER A 653 -7.17 15.11 -15.69
C SER A 653 -5.74 15.31 -15.20
N HIS A 654 -4.74 15.19 -16.08
CA HIS A 654 -3.34 15.36 -15.69
C HIS A 654 -3.05 16.79 -15.24
N TYR A 655 -3.55 17.80 -15.95
CA TYR A 655 -3.39 19.20 -15.54
C TYR A 655 -4.12 19.52 -14.25
N ASP A 656 -5.35 19.02 -14.07
CA ASP A 656 -6.15 19.22 -12.86
C ASP A 656 -5.54 18.48 -11.66
N GLY A 657 -5.05 17.26 -11.85
CA GLY A 657 -4.39 16.47 -10.82
C GLY A 657 -3.11 17.15 -10.32
N ALA A 658 -2.24 17.60 -11.22
CA ALA A 658 -1.01 18.32 -10.87
C ALA A 658 -1.32 19.65 -10.16
N ALA A 659 -2.32 20.40 -10.61
CA ALA A 659 -2.73 21.64 -9.97
C ALA A 659 -3.27 21.40 -8.54
N ARG A 660 -4.00 20.30 -8.31
CA ARG A 660 -4.47 19.95 -6.96
C ARG A 660 -3.33 19.51 -6.03
N ALA A 661 -2.30 18.85 -6.56
CA ALA A 661 -1.12 18.53 -5.78
C ALA A 661 -0.41 19.79 -5.27
N GLU A 662 -0.27 20.83 -6.11
CA GLU A 662 0.24 22.15 -5.69
C GLU A 662 -0.68 22.81 -4.64
N GLN A 663 -2.00 22.78 -4.84
CA GLN A 663 -2.95 23.33 -3.87
C GLN A 663 -2.84 22.63 -2.50
N ASN A 664 -2.50 21.36 -2.46
CA ASN A 664 -2.33 20.63 -1.20
C ASN A 664 -1.11 21.16 -0.42
N VAL A 665 -0.05 21.56 -1.10
CA VAL A 665 1.10 22.26 -0.48
C VAL A 665 0.62 23.57 0.17
N ASP A 666 -0.13 24.39 -0.56
CA ASP A 666 -0.64 25.66 -0.05
C ASP A 666 -1.59 25.45 1.15
N ARG A 667 -2.47 24.45 1.08
CA ARG A 667 -3.36 24.07 2.21
C ARG A 667 -2.56 23.67 3.44
N TRP A 668 -1.53 22.84 3.27
CA TRP A 668 -0.70 22.42 4.39
C TRP A 668 0.04 23.61 5.03
N LYS A 669 0.54 24.56 4.23
CA LYS A 669 1.20 25.78 4.73
C LYS A 669 0.32 26.62 5.66
N THR A 670 -1.02 26.53 5.58
CA THR A 670 -1.93 27.20 6.52
C THR A 670 -1.88 26.62 7.94
N LEU A 671 -1.26 25.47 8.13
CA LEU A 671 -1.10 24.79 9.41
C LEU A 671 0.23 25.09 10.12
N ASP A 672 1.01 26.02 9.59
CA ASP A 672 2.26 26.45 10.25
C ASP A 672 1.97 26.94 11.68
N GLY A 673 2.75 26.46 12.64
CA GLY A 673 2.57 26.74 14.06
C GLY A 673 1.39 26.03 14.75
N LYS A 674 0.54 25.28 14.00
CA LYS A 674 -0.59 24.48 14.55
C LYS A 674 -0.27 23.01 14.67
N VAL A 675 0.73 22.53 13.94
CA VAL A 675 1.26 21.17 13.97
C VAL A 675 2.67 21.22 14.54
N GLU A 676 3.11 20.16 15.22
CA GLU A 676 4.48 20.05 15.72
C GLU A 676 5.49 20.29 14.59
N ALA A 677 6.51 21.11 14.85
CA ALA A 677 7.38 21.66 13.81
C ALA A 677 8.09 20.60 12.96
N ASP A 678 8.62 19.55 13.60
CA ASP A 678 9.31 18.47 12.88
C ASP A 678 8.35 17.69 11.96
N LEU A 679 7.13 17.40 12.47
CA LEU A 679 6.08 16.71 11.72
C LEU A 679 5.54 17.61 10.59
N TYR A 680 5.35 18.90 10.86
CA TYR A 680 4.94 19.88 9.86
C TYR A 680 5.93 19.91 8.69
N THR A 681 7.24 20.03 9.00
CA THR A 681 8.32 20.10 8.01
C THR A 681 8.44 18.81 7.19
N ALA A 682 8.36 17.65 7.86
CA ALA A 682 8.44 16.36 7.17
C ALA A 682 7.28 16.13 6.18
N ILE A 683 6.06 16.49 6.59
CA ILE A 683 4.88 16.38 5.71
C ILE A 683 4.93 17.40 4.59
N LEU A 684 5.32 18.65 4.87
CA LEU A 684 5.47 19.69 3.85
C LEU A 684 6.44 19.24 2.76
N GLY A 685 7.61 18.72 3.12
CA GLY A 685 8.60 18.22 2.16
C GLY A 685 8.03 17.10 1.25
N ARG A 686 7.23 16.19 1.81
CA ARG A 686 6.56 15.15 1.01
C ARG A 686 5.53 15.70 0.05
N LEU A 687 4.72 16.68 0.46
CA LEU A 687 3.73 17.32 -0.40
C LEU A 687 4.40 18.15 -1.51
N GLU A 688 5.48 18.87 -1.20
CA GLU A 688 6.26 19.62 -2.20
C GLU A 688 6.92 18.67 -3.24
N TYR A 689 7.46 17.53 -2.78
CA TYR A 689 7.95 16.49 -3.66
C TYR A 689 6.83 15.95 -4.57
N GLN A 690 5.68 15.54 -3.99
CA GLN A 690 4.53 15.04 -4.77
C GLN A 690 4.04 16.03 -5.82
N ALA A 691 3.99 17.32 -5.49
CA ALA A 691 3.59 18.37 -6.44
C ALA A 691 4.56 18.44 -7.63
N GLY A 692 5.86 18.37 -7.38
CA GLY A 692 6.88 18.28 -8.43
C GLY A 692 6.78 17.01 -9.27
N ALA A 693 6.57 15.85 -8.65
CA ALA A 693 6.38 14.58 -9.35
C ALA A 693 5.09 14.57 -10.19
N ALA A 694 3.99 15.17 -9.68
CA ALA A 694 2.74 15.28 -10.44
C ALA A 694 2.88 16.12 -11.73
N GLU A 695 3.76 17.13 -11.74
CA GLU A 695 4.10 17.86 -12.96
C GLU A 695 4.88 17.01 -13.95
N LEU A 696 5.82 16.17 -13.48
CA LEU A 696 6.54 15.23 -14.33
C LEU A 696 5.56 14.25 -14.99
N TRP A 697 4.66 13.63 -14.19
CA TRP A 697 3.64 12.73 -14.69
C TRP A 697 2.75 13.41 -15.74
N ARG A 698 2.26 14.62 -15.47
CA ARG A 698 1.48 15.42 -16.40
C ARG A 698 2.19 15.60 -17.73
N ASP A 699 3.44 16.06 -17.68
CA ASP A 699 4.19 16.39 -18.88
C ASP A 699 4.54 15.12 -19.66
N ALA A 700 5.04 14.08 -19.00
CA ALA A 700 5.40 12.82 -19.63
C ALA A 700 4.20 12.17 -20.34
N ILE A 701 3.09 11.98 -19.62
CA ILE A 701 1.91 11.31 -20.17
C ILE A 701 1.25 12.13 -21.28
N CYS A 702 1.04 13.43 -21.05
CA CYS A 702 0.40 14.28 -22.05
C CYS A 702 1.24 14.41 -23.33
N ASN A 703 2.56 14.56 -23.22
CA ASN A 703 3.46 14.61 -24.36
C ASN A 703 3.48 13.28 -25.14
N TRP A 704 3.48 12.15 -24.43
CA TRP A 704 3.45 10.83 -25.05
C TRP A 704 2.15 10.63 -25.85
N PHE A 705 0.99 10.93 -25.26
CA PHE A 705 -0.30 10.80 -25.95
C PHE A 705 -0.46 11.80 -27.10
N PHE A 706 0.05 13.02 -26.96
CA PHE A 706 0.06 13.98 -28.07
C PHE A 706 0.92 13.49 -29.25
N LYS A 707 2.11 13.00 -28.97
CA LYS A 707 3.00 12.44 -30.01
C LYS A 707 2.38 11.21 -30.69
N THR A 708 1.71 10.35 -29.91
CA THR A 708 1.12 9.09 -30.38
C THR A 708 -0.16 9.32 -31.20
N SER A 709 -1.08 10.13 -30.68
CA SER A 709 -2.39 10.37 -31.31
C SER A 709 -2.37 11.46 -32.38
N GLY A 710 -1.41 12.41 -32.30
CA GLY A 710 -1.41 13.61 -33.13
C GLY A 710 -2.53 14.61 -32.81
N ILE A 711 -3.36 14.37 -31.77
CA ILE A 711 -4.50 15.23 -31.41
C ILE A 711 -4.05 16.23 -30.34
N PRO A 712 -4.08 17.56 -30.63
CA PRO A 712 -3.66 18.57 -29.68
C PRO A 712 -4.67 18.75 -28.53
N ASP A 713 -4.16 19.22 -27.39
CA ASP A 713 -5.00 19.69 -26.30
C ASP A 713 -5.82 20.91 -26.74
N ALA A 714 -7.15 20.87 -26.58
CA ALA A 714 -8.04 21.98 -26.94
C ALA A 714 -7.73 23.29 -26.20
N GLN A 715 -7.05 23.23 -25.06
CA GLN A 715 -6.61 24.39 -24.28
C GLN A 715 -5.17 24.83 -24.63
N GLY A 716 -4.47 24.08 -25.51
CA GLY A 716 -3.14 24.42 -25.99
C GLY A 716 -2.05 24.37 -24.90
N ARG A 717 -2.20 23.57 -23.85
CA ARG A 717 -1.29 23.48 -22.71
C ARG A 717 -0.14 22.49 -22.96
N VAL A 718 -0.44 21.36 -23.63
CA VAL A 718 0.52 20.26 -23.83
C VAL A 718 1.71 20.73 -24.66
N GLY A 719 2.94 20.58 -24.14
CA GLY A 719 4.17 21.04 -24.75
C GLY A 719 4.36 22.57 -24.75
N ASN A 720 3.46 23.34 -24.14
CA ASN A 720 3.51 24.80 -24.10
C ASN A 720 3.86 25.32 -22.69
N HIS A 721 5.14 25.56 -22.48
CA HIS A 721 5.68 26.03 -21.20
C HIS A 721 6.44 27.35 -21.40
N PRO A 722 5.74 28.51 -21.52
CA PRO A 722 6.37 29.78 -21.95
C PRO A 722 7.40 30.33 -20.97
N GLY A 723 7.41 29.87 -19.72
CA GLY A 723 8.43 30.23 -18.72
C GLY A 723 9.59 29.24 -18.60
N ARG A 724 9.57 28.14 -19.37
CA ARG A 724 10.55 27.06 -19.25
C ARG A 724 11.72 27.23 -20.19
N VAL A 725 12.94 27.04 -19.67
CA VAL A 725 14.20 27.04 -20.42
C VAL A 725 14.89 25.71 -20.19
N SER A 726 14.96 24.86 -21.23
CA SER A 726 15.71 23.62 -21.17
C SER A 726 17.19 23.87 -20.83
N ALA A 727 17.76 23.03 -19.99
CA ALA A 727 19.18 23.13 -19.64
C ALA A 727 20.10 22.99 -20.87
N THR A 728 19.71 22.21 -21.88
CA THR A 728 20.44 22.10 -23.16
C THR A 728 20.45 23.39 -23.98
N GLY A 729 19.50 24.31 -23.74
CA GLY A 729 19.44 25.65 -24.36
C GLY A 729 20.23 26.73 -23.64
N MET A 730 20.84 26.43 -22.48
CA MET A 730 21.64 27.38 -21.71
C MET A 730 23.11 27.43 -22.20
N THR A 731 23.83 28.42 -21.75
CA THR A 731 25.29 28.45 -21.92
C THR A 731 25.95 27.56 -20.89
N LEU A 732 26.56 26.47 -21.33
CA LEU A 732 27.12 25.42 -20.50
C LEU A 732 28.64 25.56 -20.32
N ALA A 733 29.12 25.31 -19.08
CA ALA A 733 30.54 25.11 -18.80
C ALA A 733 30.71 23.91 -17.89
N GLY A 734 31.40 22.87 -18.36
CA GLY A 734 31.56 21.57 -17.71
C GLY A 734 30.40 20.57 -17.95
N TYR A 735 29.19 21.04 -18.06
CA TYR A 735 28.02 20.22 -18.40
C TYR A 735 28.07 19.73 -19.86
N LYS A 736 27.58 18.51 -20.09
CA LYS A 736 27.37 17.92 -21.42
C LYS A 736 25.92 17.51 -21.58
N ALA A 737 25.38 17.69 -22.79
CA ALA A 737 24.04 17.21 -23.11
C ALA A 737 24.03 15.66 -23.19
N ILE A 738 23.00 15.07 -22.65
CA ILE A 738 22.73 13.62 -22.66
C ILE A 738 21.30 13.34 -23.11
N ASP A 739 21.06 12.16 -23.64
CA ASP A 739 19.71 11.66 -23.89
C ASP A 739 19.16 11.02 -22.62
N VAL A 740 17.86 11.24 -22.36
CA VAL A 740 17.14 10.63 -21.25
C VAL A 740 16.22 9.54 -21.81
N THR A 741 16.17 8.41 -21.14
CA THR A 741 15.33 7.28 -21.53
C THR A 741 14.49 6.83 -20.32
N PRO A 742 13.14 6.78 -20.45
CA PRO A 742 12.34 7.12 -21.63
C PRO A 742 12.36 8.62 -21.97
N TRP A 743 12.14 8.94 -23.25
CA TRP A 743 12.31 10.32 -23.76
C TRP A 743 11.32 11.33 -23.14
N GLU A 744 10.14 10.84 -22.70
CA GLU A 744 9.11 11.67 -22.08
C GLU A 744 9.47 12.17 -20.68
N ASP A 745 10.46 11.59 -20.02
CA ASP A 745 10.85 11.91 -18.64
C ASP A 745 11.70 13.19 -18.53
N ALA A 746 12.07 13.77 -19.64
CA ALA A 746 12.80 15.04 -19.67
C ALA A 746 12.35 15.96 -20.81
N SER A 747 12.64 17.24 -20.70
CA SER A 747 12.35 18.24 -21.74
C SER A 747 13.00 17.85 -23.07
N ASN A 748 12.20 17.55 -24.08
CA ASN A 748 12.67 17.10 -25.40
C ASN A 748 13.52 15.81 -25.34
N GLY A 749 13.37 14.98 -24.34
CA GLY A 749 14.13 13.74 -24.17
C GLY A 749 15.61 13.95 -23.84
N LYS A 750 15.98 15.11 -23.31
CA LYS A 750 17.38 15.49 -23.07
C LYS A 750 17.56 16.17 -21.72
N ALA A 751 18.73 15.94 -21.13
CA ALA A 751 19.22 16.65 -19.95
C ALA A 751 20.66 17.09 -20.14
N VAL A 752 21.24 17.73 -19.15
CA VAL A 752 22.69 17.97 -19.07
C VAL A 752 23.25 17.33 -17.82
N ALA A 753 24.39 16.66 -17.92
CA ALA A 753 25.09 16.02 -16.82
C ALA A 753 26.53 16.53 -16.67
N CYS A 754 27.01 16.54 -15.43
CA CYS A 754 28.37 16.93 -15.07
C CYS A 754 29.16 15.65 -14.70
N GLU A 755 30.13 15.27 -15.51
CA GLU A 755 30.84 13.98 -15.38
C GLU A 755 32.01 14.01 -14.38
N ALA A 756 32.57 15.16 -14.09
CA ALA A 756 33.81 15.27 -13.30
C ALA A 756 33.48 15.38 -11.80
N ALA A 757 33.54 14.28 -11.06
CA ALA A 757 33.29 14.25 -9.62
C ALA A 757 34.06 15.37 -8.87
N GLY A 758 33.32 16.11 -8.03
CA GLY A 758 33.86 17.20 -7.23
C GLY A 758 34.23 18.49 -8.01
N THR A 759 34.04 18.52 -9.35
CA THR A 759 34.30 19.71 -10.16
C THR A 759 32.97 20.39 -10.51
N PRO A 760 32.76 21.65 -10.09
CA PRO A 760 31.51 22.34 -10.39
C PRO A 760 31.30 22.57 -11.88
N CYS A 761 30.09 22.25 -12.36
CA CYS A 761 29.62 22.61 -13.70
C CYS A 761 28.65 23.77 -13.62
N THR A 762 28.49 24.57 -14.67
CA THR A 762 27.58 25.71 -14.70
C THR A 762 26.69 25.70 -15.92
N ALA A 763 25.40 26.01 -15.72
CA ALA A 763 24.44 26.34 -16.76
C ALA A 763 23.97 27.77 -16.55
N THR A 764 24.11 28.63 -17.58
CA THR A 764 23.84 30.05 -17.48
C THR A 764 22.81 30.49 -18.49
N TRP A 765 21.83 31.30 -18.06
CA TRP A 765 20.78 31.88 -18.87
C TRP A 765 20.69 33.41 -18.66
N LYS A 766 20.42 34.19 -19.69
CA LYS A 766 20.02 35.59 -19.54
C LYS A 766 18.51 35.69 -19.57
N PHE A 767 17.92 36.11 -18.46
CA PHE A 767 16.48 36.26 -18.35
C PHE A 767 15.95 37.28 -19.36
N ASP A 768 14.95 36.89 -20.13
CA ASP A 768 14.32 37.67 -21.19
C ASP A 768 12.83 37.94 -20.97
N GLY A 769 12.30 37.44 -19.83
CA GLY A 769 10.89 37.61 -19.44
C GLY A 769 10.58 39.03 -18.95
N LYS A 770 9.32 39.25 -18.58
CA LYS A 770 8.88 40.55 -18.04
C LYS A 770 9.48 40.80 -16.65
N PRO A 771 9.75 42.10 -16.30
CA PRO A 771 10.17 42.40 -14.93
C PRO A 771 9.09 42.01 -13.92
N GLY A 772 9.48 41.38 -12.81
CA GLY A 772 8.52 40.97 -11.80
C GLY A 772 9.08 40.10 -10.68
N LEU A 773 8.17 39.66 -9.80
CA LEU A 773 8.45 38.67 -8.77
C LEU A 773 8.09 37.28 -9.31
N TYR A 774 9.00 36.33 -9.12
CA TYR A 774 8.86 34.97 -9.64
C TYR A 774 9.09 33.91 -8.56
N SER A 775 8.47 32.76 -8.74
CA SER A 775 8.98 31.49 -8.24
C SER A 775 9.75 30.83 -9.39
N VAL A 776 10.93 30.30 -9.10
CA VAL A 776 11.77 29.62 -10.09
C VAL A 776 11.87 28.15 -9.72
N ASP A 777 11.40 27.29 -10.60
CA ASP A 777 11.55 25.85 -10.47
C ASP A 777 12.81 25.38 -11.20
N VAL A 778 13.64 24.62 -10.51
CA VAL A 778 14.80 23.93 -11.07
C VAL A 778 14.48 22.44 -11.07
N ARG A 779 14.33 21.84 -12.25
CA ARG A 779 14.17 20.40 -12.41
C ARG A 779 15.54 19.77 -12.55
N TYR A 780 15.84 18.81 -11.69
CA TYR A 780 17.11 18.10 -11.65
C TYR A 780 16.90 16.61 -11.35
N PHE A 781 17.95 15.82 -11.42
CA PHE A 781 17.92 14.39 -11.12
C PHE A 781 18.74 14.12 -9.86
N ASP A 782 18.18 13.34 -8.96
CA ASP A 782 18.75 12.92 -7.68
C ASP A 782 19.05 11.41 -7.75
N GLN A 783 20.30 11.07 -8.04
CA GLN A 783 20.76 9.69 -8.21
C GLN A 783 21.22 9.11 -6.88
N ASN A 784 20.76 7.90 -6.52
CA ASN A 784 20.99 7.32 -5.20
C ASN A 784 22.40 6.74 -4.95
N ASP A 785 23.33 6.90 -5.86
CA ASP A 785 24.73 6.47 -5.72
C ASP A 785 25.69 7.63 -5.39
N GLY A 786 25.15 8.80 -5.08
CA GLY A 786 25.86 9.99 -4.65
C GLY A 786 24.96 11.02 -3.97
N VAL A 787 25.50 12.18 -3.65
CA VAL A 787 24.75 13.34 -3.12
C VAL A 787 25.33 14.60 -3.78
N ALA A 788 24.86 14.93 -4.95
CA ALA A 788 25.27 16.15 -5.65
C ALA A 788 24.79 17.40 -4.93
N SER A 789 25.43 18.53 -5.17
CA SER A 789 25.00 19.82 -4.65
C SER A 789 24.73 20.81 -5.75
N PHE A 790 23.78 21.72 -5.50
CA PHE A 790 23.36 22.76 -6.43
C PHE A 790 23.37 24.14 -5.79
N GLU A 791 23.64 25.17 -6.59
CA GLU A 791 23.51 26.58 -6.21
C GLU A 791 22.71 27.32 -7.26
N PHE A 792 21.78 28.18 -6.83
CA PHE A 792 21.02 29.10 -7.67
C PHE A 792 21.53 30.54 -7.48
N ILE A 793 22.00 31.14 -8.53
CA ILE A 793 22.72 32.45 -8.48
C ILE A 793 22.08 33.42 -9.48
N VAL A 794 21.73 34.64 -9.02
CA VAL A 794 21.24 35.74 -9.88
C VAL A 794 22.22 36.93 -9.80
N ASN A 795 22.72 37.37 -10.93
CA ASN A 795 23.68 38.51 -11.03
C ASN A 795 24.89 38.37 -10.07
N GLY A 796 25.36 37.12 -9.88
CA GLY A 796 26.50 36.83 -9.00
C GLY A 796 26.17 36.72 -7.53
N LYS A 797 24.89 36.93 -7.11
CA LYS A 797 24.42 36.73 -5.77
C LYS A 797 23.78 35.35 -5.65
N LYS A 798 24.27 34.50 -4.74
CA LYS A 798 23.67 33.22 -4.41
C LYS A 798 22.35 33.44 -3.62
N LEU A 799 21.24 32.91 -4.15
CA LEU A 799 19.90 33.01 -3.54
C LEU A 799 19.49 31.74 -2.86
N ASP A 800 19.93 30.58 -3.38
CA ASP A 800 19.61 29.27 -2.77
C ASP A 800 20.77 28.30 -2.98
N ALA A 801 20.85 27.27 -2.14
CA ALA A 801 21.75 26.14 -2.29
C ALA A 801 21.14 24.91 -1.61
N TRP A 802 21.24 23.74 -2.27
CA TRP A 802 20.68 22.49 -1.75
C TRP A 802 21.53 21.29 -2.15
N GLN A 803 21.24 20.16 -1.54
CA GLN A 803 21.78 18.86 -1.89
C GLN A 803 20.69 18.01 -2.54
N ALA A 804 21.06 17.17 -3.50
CA ALA A 804 20.25 16.11 -4.03
C ALA A 804 20.24 14.99 -2.98
N SER A 805 19.20 14.93 -2.15
CA SER A 805 19.10 14.02 -0.99
C SER A 805 17.67 13.58 -0.74
N ASP A 806 16.84 13.51 -1.78
CA ASP A 806 15.47 12.98 -1.73
C ASP A 806 15.46 11.44 -1.63
N ASP A 807 16.63 10.81 -1.83
CA ASP A 807 16.86 9.37 -1.72
C ASP A 807 15.90 8.59 -2.64
N LEU A 808 15.89 8.97 -3.92
CA LEU A 808 15.06 8.36 -4.93
C LEU A 808 15.60 6.97 -5.31
N PRO A 809 14.73 6.01 -5.70
CA PRO A 809 15.12 4.59 -5.72
C PRO A 809 15.95 4.15 -6.95
N THR A 810 16.66 5.06 -7.63
CA THR A 810 17.45 4.73 -8.81
C THR A 810 18.75 5.55 -8.90
N LYS A 811 19.74 4.96 -9.58
CA LYS A 811 20.97 5.67 -10.02
C LYS A 811 20.89 6.17 -11.47
N GLU A 812 19.82 5.82 -12.20
CA GLU A 812 19.65 6.20 -13.59
C GLU A 812 19.08 7.62 -13.68
N ILE A 813 19.42 8.35 -14.76
CA ILE A 813 18.81 9.65 -15.06
C ILE A 813 17.53 9.42 -15.87
N ASN A 814 16.41 9.32 -15.17
CA ASN A 814 15.08 9.09 -15.73
C ASN A 814 14.00 9.70 -14.82
N GLY A 815 12.73 9.39 -15.05
CA GLY A 815 11.60 9.89 -14.25
C GLY A 815 11.70 9.55 -12.77
N THR A 816 12.25 8.39 -12.43
CA THR A 816 12.38 7.94 -11.04
C THR A 816 13.37 8.80 -10.23
N SER A 817 14.42 9.32 -10.84
CA SER A 817 15.38 10.25 -10.19
C SER A 817 14.99 11.72 -10.36
N SER A 818 13.99 12.06 -11.17
CA SER A 818 13.61 13.44 -11.45
C SER A 818 12.90 14.09 -10.27
N THR A 819 13.40 15.24 -9.81
CA THR A 819 12.81 16.02 -8.72
C THR A 819 12.89 17.51 -9.01
N ARG A 820 12.31 18.35 -8.14
CA ARG A 820 12.17 19.78 -8.34
C ARG A 820 12.58 20.56 -7.10
N ARG A 821 13.42 21.61 -7.28
CA ARG A 821 13.63 22.63 -6.27
C ARG A 821 12.89 23.91 -6.66
N ARG A 822 11.97 24.39 -5.82
CA ARG A 822 11.28 25.66 -5.99
C ARG A 822 11.93 26.76 -5.17
N ILE A 823 12.31 27.87 -5.81
CA ILE A 823 12.90 29.06 -5.19
C ILE A 823 11.91 30.20 -5.34
N SER A 824 11.24 30.59 -4.24
CA SER A 824 10.20 31.61 -4.25
C SER A 824 10.76 33.01 -3.98
N GLY A 825 10.04 34.03 -4.44
CA GLY A 825 10.38 35.46 -4.12
C GLY A 825 11.58 36.03 -4.90
N VAL A 826 11.87 35.47 -6.07
CA VAL A 826 12.96 35.93 -6.91
C VAL A 826 12.51 37.12 -7.75
N THR A 827 13.09 38.30 -7.54
CA THR A 827 12.86 39.49 -8.37
C THR A 827 13.76 39.45 -9.60
N LEU A 828 13.16 39.47 -10.80
CA LEU A 828 13.88 39.38 -12.08
C LEU A 828 13.45 40.52 -13.02
N LYS A 829 14.41 40.90 -13.91
CA LYS A 829 14.19 41.82 -15.04
C LYS A 829 14.98 41.34 -16.25
N PRO A 830 14.58 41.74 -17.48
CA PRO A 830 15.33 41.43 -18.69
C PRO A 830 16.82 41.76 -18.58
N GLY A 831 17.67 40.80 -18.96
CA GLY A 831 19.12 40.94 -18.92
C GLY A 831 19.79 40.42 -17.65
N ASP A 832 19.01 40.08 -16.59
CA ASP A 832 19.54 39.44 -15.41
C ASP A 832 20.19 38.09 -15.76
N THR A 833 21.36 37.83 -15.20
CA THR A 833 22.12 36.59 -15.43
C THR A 833 21.76 35.57 -14.35
N ILE A 834 21.16 34.46 -14.75
CA ILE A 834 20.81 33.33 -13.90
C ILE A 834 21.83 32.24 -14.14
N ARG A 835 22.36 31.65 -13.07
CA ARG A 835 23.33 30.56 -13.14
C ARG A 835 22.98 29.49 -12.12
N ILE A 836 22.93 28.26 -12.63
CA ILE A 836 22.89 27.04 -11.81
C ILE A 836 24.31 26.48 -11.76
N VAL A 837 24.81 26.20 -10.58
CA VAL A 837 26.06 25.49 -10.36
C VAL A 837 25.72 24.11 -9.79
N GLY A 838 26.07 23.06 -10.47
CA GLY A 838 25.97 21.69 -10.01
C GLY A 838 27.32 21.09 -9.73
N THR A 839 27.50 20.46 -8.57
CA THR A 839 28.76 19.79 -8.19
C THR A 839 28.47 18.31 -7.97
N PRO A 840 28.94 17.42 -8.85
CA PRO A 840 28.75 15.98 -8.71
C PRO A 840 29.43 15.43 -7.45
N ASN A 841 28.84 14.36 -6.88
CA ASN A 841 29.42 13.65 -5.75
C ASN A 841 29.07 12.16 -5.87
N GLY A 842 30.02 11.27 -5.66
CA GLY A 842 29.83 9.85 -5.86
C GLY A 842 29.48 9.54 -7.33
N GLY A 843 28.41 8.79 -7.55
CA GLY A 843 27.83 8.52 -8.87
C GLY A 843 26.84 9.58 -9.35
N ASP A 844 26.34 10.44 -8.44
CA ASP A 844 25.40 11.50 -8.80
C ASP A 844 26.09 12.60 -9.62
N GLN A 845 25.61 12.75 -10.85
CA GLN A 845 26.20 13.61 -11.88
C GLN A 845 25.70 15.05 -11.86
N ALA A 846 24.97 15.45 -10.82
CA ALA A 846 24.35 16.78 -10.72
C ALA A 846 23.55 17.16 -11.97
N ALA A 847 22.78 16.24 -12.52
CA ALA A 847 22.11 16.41 -13.81
C ALA A 847 20.92 17.37 -13.72
N LEU A 848 20.71 18.18 -14.79
CA LEU A 848 19.65 19.19 -14.90
C LEU A 848 18.81 18.96 -16.15
N ASP A 849 17.48 19.12 -16.01
CA ASP A 849 16.54 19.13 -17.15
C ASP A 849 16.21 20.56 -17.60
N TYR A 850 15.64 21.39 -16.74
CA TYR A 850 15.21 22.74 -17.06
C TYR A 850 15.15 23.68 -15.86
N ILE A 851 15.00 24.97 -16.12
CA ILE A 851 14.45 25.94 -15.18
C ILE A 851 13.13 26.49 -15.72
N GLU A 852 12.18 26.79 -14.82
CA GLU A 852 10.89 27.36 -15.19
C GLU A 852 10.57 28.59 -14.33
N PHE A 853 10.26 29.73 -15.01
CA PHE A 853 9.93 30.99 -14.37
C PHE A 853 8.42 31.15 -14.25
N LEU A 854 7.91 31.06 -13.04
CA LEU A 854 6.50 31.19 -12.71
C LEU A 854 6.25 32.57 -12.09
N PRO A 855 5.48 33.48 -12.75
CA PRO A 855 5.14 34.75 -12.14
C PRO A 855 4.48 34.55 -10.78
N ALA A 856 4.90 35.29 -9.75
CA ALA A 856 4.27 35.20 -8.44
C ALA A 856 2.80 35.67 -8.56
N ARG A 857 1.91 34.89 -7.96
CA ARG A 857 0.46 35.19 -7.97
C ARG A 857 0.11 36.32 -7.01
#